data_cc2dcf80bc5087d3597c6002542d615b
#
_entry.id   cc2dcf80bc5087d3597c6002542d615b
#
_cell.length_a   1.000
_cell.length_b   1.000
_cell.length_c   1.000
_cell.angle_alpha   90.00
_cell.angle_beta   90.00
_cell.angle_gamma   90.00
#
_symmetry.space_group_name_H-M   'P 1'
#
loop_
_entity.id
_entity.type
_entity.pdbx_description
1 polymer ?
#
loop_
_entity_poly.entity_id
_entity_poly.type
_entity_poly.pdbx_seq_one_letter_code
_entity_poly.pdbx_strand_id
1 'polypeptide(L)'
;MAASMKGLDPSLKKYLRSNKLPDVYEALITGLAVMCPDDPHQFIIDNLKYLIEYGTDELEWDLFVAEFMKPVNRIVSESNLEFIFNLDDESMLMLSEKYENIVTAMPTPEMYEKAYQHYNTKSKKLCFCAWMQYYLIKKKKRLDLEKKMTRAATFHSHRMMKMHLEEWMEWVKYRKGRQAMAFQKIQHVLNVSIGRVIFEAWHTHTLDARRQREYFEGRLERGENMEDEDSFGQGTGEARDSLSTLPRKIAIQHHTYVEFPAEQYSLALTMIFKYVDVADLARCACVCRSWKVITQANTLWNRLDFYQVRNRLLDGYAQKLNKNFELSDGAGIKPRVIFNPPEMEHIHRVTDKVVTKLLYKCRPYLIHLNMRSCQFVSEPSFTSISECSNLQDLNFSECVGLNDEMLKLVAKGCKILLYLNVSHTNITDASLRTIAKYCSNLQYLSLAHCKKFTDRGLLYLSSGKNSKKLDYLDVSGCLQITPDGFKNLSQGCTNLQTLLLNDFPTLSDDCLTPVANRLTRIHTMSFLGSPLISDETFKRIAGNKSLKKIKIEGNHRISDVSLRAIGMHCANLEHLYIADCQRLTDLALKSLSTCRFLTVANFADCVRITDKGVRQLVDGPCGPKLRELNLTNCIRVGDMAMVNIHKRCHNLTYLSVCFCEHISEAGIELLGQTHSLTSIDISGCNCGDGGLSSLGNNSRLRDVTLSECANITDLGLQKFAQQCKNIERLDLSHCMQITDGAIKNLAFCCRMLNVLNLAGCKLVTDLSIQYLSGVCHYLFQLDVSGCLLITDKALKYLRKGCKKLKMLTLMYCKGVSKNSAQKMMRHVECVQYSNDEVPSYFGY
;
A
#
# COMPACT_ATOMS: atom_id res chain seq x y z
N MET A 1 29.43 17.04 6.53
CA MET A 1 30.76 17.38 5.98
C MET A 1 30.79 17.99 4.58
N ALA A 2 29.93 17.63 3.66
CA ALA A 2 29.88 18.26 2.32
C ALA A 2 29.71 19.79 2.34
N ALA A 3 29.05 20.36 3.37
CA ALA A 3 28.89 21.80 3.54
C ALA A 3 30.15 22.53 4.06
N SER A 4 31.00 21.84 4.82
CA SER A 4 32.20 22.44 5.43
C SER A 4 33.40 22.59 4.43
N MET A 5 33.32 21.89 3.30
CA MET A 5 34.32 22.00 2.24
C MET A 5 34.05 23.11 1.21
N LYS A 6 32.94 23.86 1.35
CA LYS A 6 32.66 25.03 0.55
C LYS A 6 33.65 26.16 0.96
N GLY A 7 34.52 26.57 0.05
CA GLY A 7 35.49 27.66 0.29
C GLY A 7 36.95 27.23 0.44
N LEU A 8 37.26 25.94 0.52
CA LEU A 8 38.63 25.46 0.52
C LEU A 8 39.27 25.51 -0.89
N ASP A 9 40.55 25.70 -0.97
CA ASP A 9 41.33 25.62 -2.19
C ASP A 9 41.10 24.28 -2.93
N PRO A 10 40.99 24.26 -4.26
CA PRO A 10 40.79 23.05 -5.03
C PRO A 10 41.88 21.98 -4.85
N SER A 11 43.13 22.41 -4.70
CA SER A 11 44.30 21.53 -4.48
C SER A 11 44.21 20.85 -3.10
N LEU A 12 43.81 21.60 -2.07
CA LEU A 12 43.58 21.08 -0.72
C LEU A 12 42.39 20.14 -0.67
N LYS A 13 41.32 20.45 -1.41
CA LYS A 13 40.15 19.50 -1.54
C LYS A 13 40.55 18.17 -2.17
N LYS A 14 41.41 18.23 -3.20
CA LYS A 14 41.91 17.04 -3.88
C LYS A 14 42.76 16.20 -2.92
N TYR A 15 43.67 16.85 -2.18
CA TYR A 15 44.53 16.20 -1.19
C TYR A 15 43.72 15.53 -0.08
N LEU A 16 42.74 16.22 0.50
CA LEU A 16 41.88 15.67 1.56
C LEU A 16 41.08 14.45 1.11
N ARG A 17 40.59 14.46 -0.15
CA ARG A 17 39.83 13.35 -0.72
C ARG A 17 40.70 12.17 -1.12
N SER A 18 41.88 12.43 -1.69
CA SER A 18 42.82 11.38 -2.12
C SER A 18 43.34 10.57 -0.92
N ASN A 19 43.43 11.19 0.25
CA ASN A 19 43.88 10.55 1.49
C ASN A 19 42.72 10.11 2.38
N LYS A 20 41.47 10.09 1.91
CA LYS A 20 40.25 9.67 2.65
C LYS A 20 40.10 10.37 4.02
N LEU A 21 40.73 11.52 4.23
CA LEU A 21 40.72 12.23 5.52
C LEU A 21 39.33 12.64 6.01
N PRO A 22 38.34 13.00 5.16
CA PRO A 22 36.96 13.22 5.59
C PRO A 22 36.32 11.98 6.18
N ASP A 23 36.59 10.79 5.63
CA ASP A 23 36.00 9.52 6.05
C ASP A 23 36.63 9.04 7.38
N VAL A 24 37.97 9.19 7.51
CA VAL A 24 38.70 8.98 8.79
C VAL A 24 38.13 9.85 9.90
N TYR A 25 37.93 11.14 9.60
CA TYR A 25 37.37 12.08 10.58
C TYR A 25 35.91 11.70 10.97
N GLU A 26 35.11 11.26 10.01
CA GLU A 26 33.72 10.82 10.26
C GLU A 26 33.69 9.56 11.14
N ALA A 27 34.52 8.57 10.87
CA ALA A 27 34.63 7.35 11.66
C ALA A 27 35.09 7.63 13.10
N LEU A 28 36.15 8.45 13.28
CA LEU A 28 36.63 8.83 14.62
C LEU A 28 35.61 9.61 15.43
N ILE A 29 34.93 10.58 14.83
CA ILE A 29 33.89 11.36 15.51
C ILE A 29 32.69 10.49 15.87
N THR A 30 32.31 9.56 14.97
CA THR A 30 31.24 8.63 15.24
C THR A 30 31.61 7.68 16.37
N GLY A 31 32.80 7.11 16.36
CA GLY A 31 33.31 6.28 17.45
C GLY A 31 33.31 7.02 18.79
N LEU A 32 33.86 8.22 18.84
CA LEU A 32 33.84 9.06 20.06
C LEU A 32 32.42 9.37 20.56
N ALA A 33 31.51 9.67 19.65
CA ALA A 33 30.14 10.03 19.98
C ALA A 33 29.30 8.86 20.47
N VAL A 34 29.56 7.65 19.95
CA VAL A 34 28.80 6.44 20.26
C VAL A 34 29.41 5.70 21.45
N MET A 35 30.72 5.51 21.45
CA MET A 35 31.42 4.78 22.50
C MET A 35 31.57 5.59 23.79
N CYS A 36 31.67 6.90 23.71
CA CYS A 36 31.89 7.80 24.82
C CYS A 36 33.04 7.33 25.75
N PRO A 37 34.24 7.11 25.23
CA PRO A 37 35.34 6.58 26.01
C PRO A 37 35.70 7.53 27.16
N ASP A 38 36.23 6.99 28.25
CA ASP A 38 36.63 7.78 29.43
C ASP A 38 37.84 8.71 29.12
N ASP A 39 38.74 8.26 28.25
CA ASP A 39 39.83 9.07 27.70
C ASP A 39 39.66 9.23 26.17
N PRO A 40 39.10 10.36 25.70
CA PRO A 40 38.93 10.61 24.27
C PRO A 40 40.23 10.76 23.50
N HIS A 41 41.32 11.20 24.16
CA HIS A 41 42.60 11.41 23.48
C HIS A 41 43.28 10.05 23.21
N GLN A 42 43.26 9.17 24.19
CA GLN A 42 43.80 7.82 24.03
C GLN A 42 43.01 7.05 22.96
N PHE A 43 41.71 7.18 22.98
CA PHE A 43 40.84 6.56 21.96
C PHE A 43 41.21 7.00 20.55
N ILE A 44 41.46 8.30 20.32
CA ILE A 44 41.86 8.83 18.99
C ILE A 44 43.22 8.27 18.59
N ILE A 45 44.17 8.26 19.51
CA ILE A 45 45.53 7.78 19.26
C ILE A 45 45.52 6.30 18.86
N ASP A 46 44.78 5.49 19.55
CA ASP A 46 44.75 4.04 19.32
C ASP A 46 44.04 3.69 18.01
N ASN A 47 42.94 4.38 17.69
CA ASN A 47 42.27 4.20 16.41
C ASN A 47 43.02 4.79 15.20
N LEU A 48 43.80 5.85 15.39
CA LEU A 48 44.71 6.33 14.36
C LEU A 48 45.88 5.35 14.12
N LYS A 49 46.43 4.75 15.18
CA LYS A 49 47.46 3.68 15.03
C LYS A 49 46.89 2.49 14.27
N TYR A 50 45.65 2.08 14.58
CA TYR A 50 44.94 1.02 13.88
C TYR A 50 44.84 1.33 12.36
N LEU A 51 44.45 2.57 11.99
CA LEU A 51 44.37 2.96 10.59
C LEU A 51 45.75 3.04 9.87
N ILE A 52 46.81 3.34 10.60
CA ILE A 52 48.19 3.33 10.08
C ILE A 52 48.65 1.89 9.81
N GLU A 53 48.27 0.94 10.68
CA GLU A 53 48.69 -0.46 10.62
C GLU A 53 47.90 -1.24 9.57
N TYR A 54 46.58 -1.05 9.50
CA TYR A 54 45.68 -1.86 8.66
C TYR A 54 45.21 -1.12 7.39
N GLY A 55 45.54 0.16 7.22
CA GLY A 55 45.14 0.97 6.07
C GLY A 55 43.73 1.56 6.14
N THR A 56 43.34 2.20 5.06
CA THR A 56 42.03 2.92 4.96
C THR A 56 41.08 2.31 3.93
N ASP A 57 41.32 1.08 3.47
CA ASP A 57 40.55 0.50 2.36
C ASP A 57 39.17 0.01 2.77
N GLU A 58 39.02 -0.45 4.02
CA GLU A 58 37.75 -0.89 4.61
C GLU A 58 37.12 0.15 5.54
N LEU A 59 37.46 1.42 5.35
CA LEU A 59 37.01 2.50 6.22
C LEU A 59 35.53 2.80 6.03
N GLU A 60 34.73 2.38 7.01
CA GLU A 60 33.31 2.73 7.14
C GLU A 60 33.12 3.75 8.29
N TRP A 61 32.03 4.50 8.24
CA TRP A 61 31.72 5.57 9.21
C TRP A 61 31.53 5.04 10.65
N ASP A 62 31.34 3.75 10.84
CA ASP A 62 31.13 3.06 12.14
C ASP A 62 32.25 2.07 12.49
N LEU A 63 33.41 2.17 11.83
CA LEU A 63 34.55 1.25 12.03
C LEU A 63 34.97 1.19 13.50
N PHE A 64 34.97 2.32 14.21
CA PHE A 64 35.42 2.41 15.60
C PHE A 64 34.26 2.34 16.61
N VAL A 65 33.13 1.83 16.18
CA VAL A 65 31.97 1.52 17.03
C VAL A 65 31.98 0.03 17.36
N ALA A 66 31.88 -0.33 18.65
CA ALA A 66 31.83 -1.72 19.06
C ALA A 66 30.69 -2.48 18.35
N GLU A 67 30.94 -3.72 17.97
CA GLU A 67 30.03 -4.52 17.12
C GLU A 67 28.60 -4.63 17.71
N PHE A 68 28.50 -4.71 19.02
CA PHE A 68 27.21 -4.73 19.71
C PHE A 68 26.47 -3.39 19.74
N MET A 69 27.13 -2.30 19.40
CA MET A 69 26.58 -0.94 19.28
C MET A 69 26.30 -0.55 17.84
N LYS A 70 26.83 -1.30 16.87
CA LYS A 70 26.58 -1.06 15.46
C LYS A 70 25.12 -1.32 15.13
N PRO A 71 24.54 -0.55 14.24
CA PRO A 71 23.18 -0.75 13.75
C PRO A 71 23.06 -2.02 12.94
N VAL A 72 22.41 -3.01 13.45
CA VAL A 72 22.07 -4.23 12.69
C VAL A 72 20.79 -3.99 11.90
N ASN A 73 20.89 -4.01 10.58
CA ASN A 73 19.72 -4.09 9.69
C ASN A 73 19.13 -5.50 9.83
N ARG A 74 18.26 -5.72 10.82
CA ARG A 74 17.55 -6.99 10.93
C ARG A 74 16.23 -6.93 10.21
N ILE A 75 16.21 -7.57 9.10
CA ILE A 75 15.04 -8.09 8.44
C ILE A 75 14.61 -9.33 9.25
N VAL A 76 13.32 -9.53 9.43
CA VAL A 76 12.80 -10.73 10.10
C VAL A 76 13.26 -11.94 9.31
N SER A 77 14.27 -12.61 9.83
CA SER A 77 14.78 -13.86 9.30
C SER A 77 14.07 -15.02 10.00
N GLU A 78 14.15 -16.20 9.39
CA GLU A 78 13.65 -17.43 9.99
C GLU A 78 14.20 -17.63 11.42
N SER A 79 15.46 -17.26 11.67
CA SER A 79 16.09 -17.32 13.00
C SER A 79 15.49 -16.36 14.03
N ASN A 80 14.96 -15.21 13.61
CA ASN A 80 14.26 -14.31 14.52
C ASN A 80 12.86 -14.85 14.87
N LEU A 81 12.23 -15.54 13.92
CA LEU A 81 10.99 -16.26 14.18
C LEU A 81 11.24 -17.47 15.08
N GLU A 82 12.32 -18.21 14.86
CA GLU A 82 12.75 -19.30 15.74
C GLU A 82 12.93 -18.84 17.19
N PHE A 83 13.57 -17.70 17.40
CA PHE A 83 13.77 -17.16 18.75
C PHE A 83 12.45 -16.80 19.44
N ILE A 84 11.47 -16.31 18.69
CA ILE A 84 10.16 -15.94 19.24
C ILE A 84 9.30 -17.17 19.52
N PHE A 85 9.40 -18.23 18.71
CA PHE A 85 8.53 -19.38 18.75
C PHE A 85 9.17 -20.64 19.38
N ASN A 86 10.46 -20.62 19.75
CA ASN A 86 11.13 -21.72 20.46
C ASN A 86 11.00 -21.66 22.00
N LEU A 87 10.06 -20.88 22.50
CA LEU A 87 9.70 -20.93 23.92
C LEU A 87 8.83 -22.17 24.16
N ASP A 88 9.25 -23.05 25.06
CA ASP A 88 8.41 -24.14 25.54
C ASP A 88 7.19 -23.62 26.32
N ASP A 89 6.21 -24.48 26.51
CA ASP A 89 4.96 -24.11 27.20
C ASP A 89 5.18 -23.71 28.67
N GLU A 90 6.19 -24.28 29.32
CA GLU A 90 6.59 -23.96 30.69
C GLU A 90 7.21 -22.56 30.80
N SER A 91 8.05 -22.18 29.82
CA SER A 91 8.61 -20.85 29.69
C SER A 91 7.57 -19.80 29.34
N MET A 92 6.52 -20.17 28.61
CA MET A 92 5.38 -19.33 28.32
C MET A 92 4.52 -19.09 29.55
N LEU A 93 4.29 -20.12 30.39
CA LEU A 93 3.54 -19.98 31.64
C LEU A 93 4.28 -19.09 32.65
N MET A 94 5.60 -19.31 32.84
CA MET A 94 6.46 -18.45 33.67
C MET A 94 6.52 -17.00 33.19
N LEU A 95 6.47 -16.79 31.86
CA LEU A 95 6.40 -15.44 31.30
C LEU A 95 5.02 -14.81 31.52
N SER A 96 3.96 -15.61 31.50
CA SER A 96 2.59 -15.18 31.81
C SER A 96 2.44 -14.73 33.26
N GLU A 97 2.95 -15.51 34.23
CA GLU A 97 2.94 -15.12 35.66
C GLU A 97 3.81 -13.88 35.94
N LYS A 98 4.98 -13.77 35.30
CA LYS A 98 5.80 -12.54 35.37
C LYS A 98 5.17 -11.36 34.62
N TYR A 99 4.28 -11.62 33.69
CA TYR A 99 3.59 -10.61 32.91
C TYR A 99 2.60 -9.81 33.75
N GLU A 100 1.81 -10.43 34.60
CA GLU A 100 0.90 -9.73 35.51
C GLU A 100 1.65 -8.75 36.40
N ASN A 101 2.86 -9.12 36.87
CA ASN A 101 3.73 -8.26 37.66
C ASN A 101 4.46 -7.16 36.85
N ILE A 102 4.70 -7.39 35.54
CA ILE A 102 5.37 -6.41 34.65
C ILE A 102 4.37 -5.40 34.10
N VAL A 103 3.14 -5.85 33.83
CA VAL A 103 2.09 -5.00 33.25
C VAL A 103 1.44 -4.11 34.32
N THR A 104 1.45 -4.52 35.56
CA THR A 104 0.94 -3.72 36.69
C THR A 104 1.93 -2.62 37.14
N ALA A 105 3.22 -2.72 36.81
CA ALA A 105 4.20 -1.69 37.12
C ALA A 105 4.46 -0.81 35.90
N MET A 106 4.26 0.50 36.03
CA MET A 106 4.78 1.45 35.03
C MET A 106 6.27 1.20 34.84
N PRO A 107 6.76 1.15 33.60
CA PRO A 107 8.18 0.93 33.37
C PRO A 107 9.00 2.02 34.06
N THR A 108 9.76 1.65 35.04
CA THR A 108 10.67 2.57 35.74
C THR A 108 11.80 3.00 34.79
N PRO A 109 12.43 4.17 35.04
CA PRO A 109 13.61 4.58 34.26
C PRO A 109 14.70 3.50 34.18
N GLU A 110 14.81 2.62 35.18
CA GLU A 110 15.75 1.50 35.19
C GLU A 110 15.33 0.34 34.28
N MET A 111 14.03 0.09 34.17
CA MET A 111 13.51 -0.88 33.20
C MET A 111 13.71 -0.40 31.76
N TYR A 112 13.55 0.90 31.53
CA TYR A 112 13.89 1.52 30.25
C TYR A 112 15.40 1.41 29.98
N GLU A 113 16.24 1.55 30.98
CA GLU A 113 17.69 1.39 30.85
C GLU A 113 18.08 -0.04 30.46
N LYS A 114 17.51 -1.04 31.13
CA LYS A 114 17.75 -2.47 30.81
C LYS A 114 17.23 -2.87 29.42
N ALA A 115 16.06 -2.35 29.04
CA ALA A 115 15.53 -2.55 27.70
C ALA A 115 16.44 -1.93 26.64
N TYR A 116 16.97 -0.74 26.91
CA TYR A 116 17.90 -0.06 26.03
C TYR A 116 19.23 -0.81 25.88
N GLN A 117 19.82 -1.27 26.98
CA GLN A 117 21.08 -2.07 26.93
C GLN A 117 20.90 -3.39 26.17
N HIS A 118 19.76 -4.05 26.35
CA HIS A 118 19.44 -5.27 25.60
C HIS A 118 19.22 -4.99 24.10
N TYR A 119 18.70 -3.80 23.80
CA TYR A 119 18.36 -3.39 22.45
C TYR A 119 19.58 -2.97 21.63
N ASN A 120 20.56 -2.31 22.24
CA ASN A 120 21.81 -1.93 21.59
C ASN A 120 22.56 -3.14 21.01
N THR A 121 22.33 -4.33 21.56
CA THR A 121 23.01 -5.55 21.08
C THR A 121 22.35 -6.16 19.86
N LYS A 122 21.17 -5.72 19.40
CA LYS A 122 20.44 -6.52 18.40
C LYS A 122 19.73 -5.83 17.22
N SER A 123 19.49 -4.52 17.12
CA SER A 123 18.76 -3.96 15.96
C SER A 123 18.78 -2.42 15.82
N LYS A 124 18.98 -1.91 14.63
CA LYS A 124 19.13 -0.48 14.30
C LYS A 124 17.94 0.25 13.73
N LYS A 125 16.91 -0.42 13.23
CA LYS A 125 15.80 0.27 12.54
C LYS A 125 14.58 0.55 13.41
N LEU A 126 14.52 -0.05 14.57
CA LEU A 126 13.49 0.24 15.57
C LEU A 126 13.94 1.32 16.57
N CYS A 127 14.94 2.07 16.16
CA CYS A 127 15.65 3.06 16.96
C CYS A 127 14.80 4.18 17.54
N PHE A 128 13.56 4.35 17.11
CA PHE A 128 12.77 5.46 17.63
C PHE A 128 12.43 5.29 19.12
N CYS A 129 11.99 4.11 19.51
CA CYS A 129 11.66 3.83 20.92
C CYS A 129 12.91 3.62 21.75
N ALA A 130 13.92 2.91 21.26
CA ALA A 130 15.17 2.68 21.98
C ALA A 130 15.98 3.96 22.16
N TRP A 131 16.00 4.85 21.16
CA TRP A 131 16.71 6.12 21.23
C TRP A 131 16.06 7.11 22.21
N MET A 132 14.74 7.06 22.33
CA MET A 132 14.01 7.80 23.35
C MET A 132 14.31 7.32 24.76
N GLN A 133 14.43 6.02 24.94
CA GLN A 133 14.83 5.43 26.22
C GLN A 133 16.26 5.82 26.58
N TYR A 134 17.17 5.86 25.61
CA TYR A 134 18.54 6.38 25.81
C TYR A 134 18.55 7.84 26.27
N TYR A 135 17.70 8.68 25.72
CA TYR A 135 17.62 10.08 26.13
C TYR A 135 17.20 10.25 27.59
N LEU A 136 16.22 9.45 28.05
CA LEU A 136 15.77 9.48 29.44
C LEU A 136 16.82 8.91 30.41
N ILE A 137 17.51 7.86 30.03
CA ILE A 137 18.52 7.18 30.84
C ILE A 137 19.79 8.02 30.99
N LYS A 138 20.22 8.69 29.94
CA LYS A 138 21.47 9.50 29.98
C LYS A 138 21.28 10.94 30.46
N LYS A 139 20.10 11.33 30.90
CA LYS A 139 19.93 12.66 31.59
C LYS A 139 20.90 12.80 32.77
N LYS A 140 21.18 11.70 33.49
CA LYS A 140 22.15 11.64 34.57
C LYS A 140 23.60 11.69 34.08
N LYS A 141 23.92 10.97 32.99
CA LYS A 141 25.25 11.01 32.34
C LYS A 141 25.48 12.31 31.54
N ARG A 142 24.41 13.04 31.17
CA ARG A 142 24.50 14.33 30.47
C ARG A 142 25.14 15.43 31.35
N LEU A 143 24.86 15.45 32.64
CA LEU A 143 25.51 16.37 33.59
C LEU A 143 27.02 16.11 33.71
N ASP A 144 27.46 14.86 33.64
CA ASP A 144 28.87 14.50 33.64
C ASP A 144 29.55 14.81 32.30
N LEU A 145 28.81 14.62 31.19
CA LEU A 145 29.28 14.99 29.84
C LEU A 145 29.39 16.51 29.70
N GLU A 146 28.45 17.29 30.21
CA GLU A 146 28.51 18.75 30.23
C GLU A 146 29.71 19.25 31.05
N LYS A 147 30.03 18.59 32.18
CA LYS A 147 31.27 18.89 32.94
C LYS A 147 32.55 18.51 32.19
N LYS A 148 32.56 17.37 31.48
CA LYS A 148 33.70 16.95 30.65
C LYS A 148 33.85 17.86 29.42
N MET A 149 32.76 18.26 28.78
CA MET A 149 32.76 19.20 27.66
C MET A 149 33.17 20.60 28.04
N THR A 150 32.78 21.07 29.23
CA THR A 150 33.26 22.36 29.75
C THR A 150 34.78 22.36 30.01
N ARG A 151 35.35 21.24 30.48
CA ARG A 151 36.81 21.02 30.59
C ARG A 151 37.48 20.93 29.24
N ALA A 152 36.85 20.28 28.26
CA ALA A 152 37.39 20.20 26.87
C ALA A 152 37.32 21.56 26.17
N ALA A 153 36.25 22.35 26.38
CA ALA A 153 36.12 23.70 25.81
C ALA A 153 37.12 24.70 26.37
N THR A 154 37.51 24.55 27.67
CA THR A 154 38.57 25.42 28.27
C THR A 154 39.98 25.05 27.80
N PHE A 155 40.20 23.83 27.27
CA PHE A 155 41.51 23.36 26.85
C PHE A 155 41.88 23.66 25.40
N HIS A 156 40.91 23.94 24.53
CA HIS A 156 41.17 24.17 23.12
C HIS A 156 40.66 25.52 22.62
N SER A 157 41.52 26.50 22.56
CA SER A 157 41.37 27.80 21.87
C SER A 157 41.33 27.71 20.34
N HIS A 158 41.07 26.56 19.75
CA HIS A 158 41.01 26.39 18.32
C HIS A 158 39.61 26.53 17.76
N ARG A 159 39.39 27.65 17.11
CA ARG A 159 38.17 28.14 16.45
C ARG A 159 37.48 27.12 15.52
N MET A 160 38.22 26.20 14.92
CA MET A 160 37.71 25.19 13.97
C MET A 160 36.92 24.05 14.64
N MET A 161 37.46 23.50 15.73
CA MET A 161 36.77 22.41 16.45
C MET A 161 35.50 22.88 17.12
N LYS A 162 35.47 24.13 17.59
CA LYS A 162 34.28 24.73 18.17
C LYS A 162 33.15 24.88 17.16
N MET A 163 33.45 25.29 15.92
CA MET A 163 32.44 25.46 14.85
C MET A 163 31.82 24.12 14.45
N HIS A 164 32.63 23.09 14.25
CA HIS A 164 32.09 21.76 13.87
C HIS A 164 31.35 21.05 15.00
N LEU A 165 31.75 21.30 16.23
CA LEU A 165 31.05 20.79 17.40
C LEU A 165 29.69 21.49 17.59
N GLU A 166 29.64 22.79 17.31
CA GLU A 166 28.40 23.58 17.35
C GLU A 166 27.43 23.14 16.25
N GLU A 167 27.88 22.95 15.01
CA GLU A 167 27.06 22.42 13.90
C GLU A 167 26.56 20.99 14.19
N TRP A 168 27.42 20.13 14.74
CA TRP A 168 27.02 18.80 15.14
C TRP A 168 26.02 18.81 16.29
N MET A 169 26.21 19.68 17.29
CA MET A 169 25.28 19.87 18.41
C MET A 169 23.92 20.39 17.93
N GLU A 170 23.91 21.30 16.97
CA GLU A 170 22.67 21.77 16.35
C GLU A 170 21.96 20.64 15.61
N TRP A 171 22.68 19.84 14.84
CA TRP A 171 22.12 18.67 14.16
C TRP A 171 21.58 17.62 15.15
N VAL A 172 22.30 17.37 16.25
CA VAL A 172 21.84 16.45 17.31
C VAL A 172 20.62 17.02 18.06
N LYS A 173 20.60 18.32 18.34
CA LYS A 173 19.44 19.02 18.93
C LYS A 173 18.22 18.92 18.04
N TYR A 174 18.41 19.18 16.75
CA TYR A 174 17.36 19.07 15.74
C TYR A 174 16.77 17.65 15.69
N ARG A 175 17.62 16.64 15.58
CA ARG A 175 17.17 15.25 15.55
C ARG A 175 16.45 14.82 16.84
N LYS A 176 16.91 15.28 18.00
CA LYS A 176 16.29 15.06 19.30
C LYS A 176 14.93 15.74 19.43
N GLY A 177 14.80 16.95 18.92
CA GLY A 177 13.52 17.68 18.94
C GLY A 177 12.43 16.95 18.16
N ARG A 178 12.75 16.41 16.99
CA ARG A 178 11.79 15.61 16.18
C ARG A 178 11.31 14.35 16.90
N GLN A 179 12.18 13.68 17.62
CA GLN A 179 11.86 12.44 18.31
C GLN A 179 11.06 12.67 19.59
N ALA A 180 11.39 13.73 20.34
CA ALA A 180 10.65 14.13 21.53
C ALA A 180 9.19 14.50 21.22
N MET A 181 8.96 15.19 20.09
CA MET A 181 7.60 15.54 19.67
C MET A 181 6.79 14.33 19.20
N ALA A 182 7.42 13.35 18.57
CA ALA A 182 6.72 12.14 18.21
C ALA A 182 6.34 11.31 19.45
N PHE A 183 7.17 11.31 20.47
CA PHE A 183 6.84 10.68 21.76
C PHE A 183 5.71 11.39 22.50
N GLN A 184 5.74 12.72 22.60
CA GLN A 184 4.63 13.48 23.17
C GLN A 184 3.31 13.18 22.45
N LYS A 185 3.34 13.02 21.12
CA LYS A 185 2.15 12.63 20.35
C LYS A 185 1.70 11.20 20.64
N ILE A 186 2.64 10.24 20.75
CA ILE A 186 2.33 8.86 21.15
C ILE A 186 1.77 8.84 22.57
N GLN A 187 2.36 9.57 23.48
CA GLN A 187 1.91 9.67 24.86
C GLN A 187 0.55 10.38 24.97
N HIS A 188 0.30 11.39 24.15
CA HIS A 188 -1.00 12.04 24.06
C HIS A 188 -2.07 11.10 23.52
N VAL A 189 -1.77 10.30 22.47
CA VAL A 189 -2.66 9.27 21.93
C VAL A 189 -2.95 8.17 22.94
N LEU A 190 -1.94 7.76 23.72
CA LEU A 190 -2.11 6.80 24.81
C LEU A 190 -2.93 7.36 25.97
N ASN A 191 -2.86 8.68 26.19
CA ASN A 191 -3.57 9.38 27.28
C ASN A 191 -5.04 9.65 26.93
N VAL A 192 -5.39 9.72 25.68
CA VAL A 192 -6.77 9.96 25.23
C VAL A 192 -7.38 8.63 24.82
N SER A 193 -8.06 7.96 25.74
CA SER A 193 -8.63 6.60 25.62
C SER A 193 -9.78 6.46 24.59
N ILE A 194 -9.62 7.00 23.40
CA ILE A 194 -10.59 6.91 22.32
C ILE A 194 -9.90 6.20 21.13
N GLY A 195 -10.05 4.92 21.09
CA GLY A 195 -9.47 3.95 20.17
C GLY A 195 -9.14 4.40 18.74
N ARG A 196 -9.95 4.02 17.80
CA ARG A 196 -9.70 4.12 16.36
C ARG A 196 -9.67 5.55 15.82
N VAL A 197 -10.55 6.43 16.31
CA VAL A 197 -10.69 7.82 15.83
C VAL A 197 -9.45 8.65 16.14
N ILE A 198 -8.82 8.38 17.29
CA ILE A 198 -7.60 9.11 17.70
C ILE A 198 -6.38 8.61 16.95
N PHE A 199 -6.30 7.31 16.67
CA PHE A 199 -5.20 6.78 15.87
C PHE A 199 -5.26 7.30 14.42
N GLU A 200 -6.44 7.39 13.84
CA GLU A 200 -6.64 7.98 12.51
C GLU A 200 -6.36 9.49 12.52
N ALA A 201 -6.81 10.23 13.54
CA ALA A 201 -6.51 11.64 13.72
C ALA A 201 -5.03 11.89 14.01
N TRP A 202 -4.38 11.04 14.79
CA TRP A 202 -2.95 11.10 15.05
C TRP A 202 -2.14 10.78 13.79
N HIS A 203 -2.55 9.76 13.04
CA HIS A 203 -1.90 9.40 11.79
C HIS A 203 -1.97 10.55 10.78
N THR A 204 -3.13 11.17 10.66
CA THR A 204 -3.34 12.32 9.77
C THR A 204 -2.55 13.55 10.23
N HIS A 205 -2.62 13.88 11.52
CA HIS A 205 -1.94 15.05 12.07
C HIS A 205 -0.41 14.93 12.12
N THR A 206 0.13 13.71 12.38
CA THR A 206 1.59 13.46 12.30
C THR A 206 2.08 13.50 10.87
N LEU A 207 1.27 13.05 9.92
CA LEU A 207 1.58 13.15 8.50
C LEU A 207 1.60 14.63 8.07
N ASP A 208 0.66 15.45 8.50
CA ASP A 208 0.57 16.86 8.13
C ASP A 208 1.67 17.71 8.76
N ALA A 209 1.96 17.51 10.04
CA ALA A 209 3.06 18.22 10.72
C ALA A 209 4.45 17.86 10.16
N ARG A 210 4.62 16.61 9.68
CA ARG A 210 5.83 16.16 9.01
C ARG A 210 5.96 16.78 7.61
N ARG A 211 4.86 16.87 6.85
CA ARG A 211 4.79 17.52 5.54
C ARG A 211 5.22 18.99 5.60
N GLN A 212 4.67 19.73 6.56
CA GLN A 212 4.98 21.15 6.72
C GLN A 212 6.48 21.38 6.99
N ARG A 213 7.08 20.58 7.86
CA ARG A 213 8.50 20.72 8.19
C ARG A 213 9.43 20.36 7.04
N GLU A 214 9.18 19.23 6.40
CA GLU A 214 9.97 18.78 5.27
C GLU A 214 9.92 19.79 4.10
N TYR A 215 8.82 20.54 4.00
CA TYR A 215 8.67 21.64 3.03
C TYR A 215 9.56 22.85 3.37
N PHE A 216 9.52 23.32 4.62
CA PHE A 216 10.33 24.46 5.05
C PHE A 216 11.84 24.15 5.03
N GLU A 217 12.21 22.92 5.41
CA GLU A 217 13.59 22.44 5.34
C GLU A 217 14.11 22.40 3.88
N GLY A 218 13.27 21.94 2.96
CA GLY A 218 13.64 21.90 1.53
C GLY A 218 13.73 23.29 0.88
N ARG A 219 13.05 24.31 1.42
CA ARG A 219 13.22 25.71 0.99
C ARG A 219 14.53 26.31 1.54
N LEU A 220 14.86 26.05 2.79
CA LEU A 220 16.12 26.47 3.43
C LEU A 220 17.35 25.85 2.75
N GLU A 221 17.26 24.56 2.38
CA GLU A 221 18.36 23.88 1.65
C GLU A 221 18.56 24.40 0.21
N ARG A 222 17.53 25.02 -0.38
CA ARG A 222 17.59 25.59 -1.75
C ARG A 222 17.98 27.06 -1.79
N GLY A 223 18.13 27.75 -0.62
CA GLY A 223 18.50 29.16 -0.55
C GLY A 223 17.42 30.10 -1.09
N GLU A 224 16.14 29.69 -1.07
CA GLU A 224 15.02 30.54 -1.47
C GLU A 224 14.74 31.55 -0.35
N ASN A 225 14.89 32.85 -0.63
CA ASN A 225 14.62 33.92 0.32
C ASN A 225 13.13 33.95 0.70
N MET A 226 12.84 34.16 1.99
CA MET A 226 11.50 34.22 2.54
C MET A 226 10.78 35.56 2.31
N GLU A 227 11.27 36.45 1.44
CA GLU A 227 10.83 37.85 1.36
C GLU A 227 9.64 38.12 0.44
N ASP A 228 9.15 37.14 -0.35
CA ASP A 228 8.15 37.41 -1.40
C ASP A 228 6.68 37.03 -1.07
N GLU A 229 6.31 36.74 0.17
CA GLU A 229 4.93 36.38 0.52
C GLU A 229 4.17 37.40 1.41
N ASP A 230 4.65 38.62 1.60
CA ASP A 230 3.98 39.63 2.44
C ASP A 230 2.86 40.45 1.72
N SER A 231 2.38 40.02 0.54
CA SER A 231 1.38 40.81 -0.21
C SER A 231 -0.04 40.23 -0.23
N PHE A 232 -0.41 39.28 0.61
CA PHE A 232 -1.81 38.88 0.73
C PHE A 232 -2.23 38.60 2.18
N GLY A 233 -2.96 39.54 2.76
CA GLY A 233 -3.80 39.30 3.91
C GLY A 233 -3.62 40.25 5.10
N GLN A 234 -4.01 41.50 4.96
CA GLN A 234 -4.47 42.28 6.14
C GLN A 234 -5.75 41.62 6.67
N GLY A 235 -5.63 40.88 7.74
CA GLY A 235 -6.75 40.26 8.41
C GLY A 235 -6.35 39.76 9.79
N THR A 236 -6.64 40.57 10.83
CA THR A 236 -6.65 40.29 12.26
C THR A 236 -5.30 39.98 12.95
N GLY A 237 -4.83 40.97 13.68
CA GLY A 237 -3.56 41.05 14.42
C GLY A 237 -3.47 40.24 15.72
N GLU A 238 -4.18 39.15 15.90
CA GLU A 238 -4.10 38.37 17.16
C GLU A 238 -3.36 37.02 17.04
N ALA A 239 -2.94 36.60 15.84
CA ALA A 239 -2.24 35.33 15.69
C ALA A 239 -0.70 35.43 15.63
N ARG A 240 -0.12 36.64 15.69
CA ARG A 240 1.35 36.80 15.59
C ARG A 240 2.08 36.74 16.92
N ASP A 241 1.43 36.95 18.05
CA ASP A 241 2.09 36.97 19.36
C ASP A 241 2.24 35.59 20.02
N SER A 242 1.63 34.54 19.49
CA SER A 242 1.72 33.18 20.08
C SER A 242 2.96 32.39 19.65
N LEU A 243 3.75 32.87 18.70
CA LEU A 243 4.94 32.15 18.19
C LEU A 243 6.27 32.70 18.73
N SER A 244 6.27 33.89 19.31
CA SER A 244 7.48 34.53 19.90
C SER A 244 7.70 34.24 21.38
N THR A 245 6.76 33.63 22.06
CA THR A 245 6.83 33.30 23.49
C THR A 245 6.91 31.80 23.78
N LEU A 246 7.81 31.10 23.08
CA LEU A 246 8.27 29.83 23.62
C LEU A 246 9.20 30.17 24.82
N PRO A 247 8.82 29.85 26.07
CA PRO A 247 9.62 30.15 27.20
C PRO A 247 10.97 29.43 27.11
N ARG A 248 12.05 30.22 27.14
CA ARG A 248 13.44 29.72 27.19
C ARG A 248 13.78 28.94 28.45
N LYS A 249 12.86 28.78 29.39
CA LYS A 249 13.00 27.97 30.59
C LYS A 249 11.67 27.30 30.91
N ILE A 250 11.41 26.14 30.33
CA ILE A 250 10.51 25.20 30.98
C ILE A 250 11.33 24.60 32.11
N ALA A 251 11.24 25.20 33.31
CA ALA A 251 11.50 24.46 34.53
C ALA A 251 10.61 23.23 34.46
N ILE A 252 11.23 22.05 34.45
CA ILE A 252 10.53 20.79 34.55
C ILE A 252 9.88 20.79 35.94
N GLN A 253 8.65 21.32 35.99
CA GLN A 253 7.78 20.95 37.07
C GLN A 253 7.63 19.44 36.94
N HIS A 254 7.85 18.75 38.05
CA HIS A 254 7.51 17.36 38.21
C HIS A 254 6.02 17.23 37.90
N HIS A 255 5.69 17.00 36.64
CA HIS A 255 4.38 16.50 36.28
C HIS A 255 4.26 15.16 36.96
N THR A 256 3.40 15.09 37.96
CA THR A 256 2.86 13.86 38.50
C THR A 256 2.59 12.95 37.29
N TYR A 257 3.35 11.89 37.19
CA TYR A 257 3.10 10.85 36.23
C TYR A 257 1.66 10.41 36.44
N VAL A 258 0.80 10.59 35.46
CA VAL A 258 -0.49 9.94 35.47
C VAL A 258 -0.16 8.47 35.26
N GLU A 259 -0.19 7.70 36.33
CA GLU A 259 -0.05 6.26 36.29
C GLU A 259 -1.25 5.71 35.51
N PHE A 260 -1.03 5.33 34.27
CA PHE A 260 -2.01 4.52 33.58
C PHE A 260 -2.07 3.17 34.25
N PRO A 261 -3.27 2.65 34.54
CA PRO A 261 -3.40 1.27 34.93
C PRO A 261 -2.72 0.41 33.87
N ALA A 262 -1.86 -0.48 34.27
CA ALA A 262 -1.04 -1.30 33.38
C ALA A 262 -1.87 -2.11 32.38
N GLU A 263 -3.08 -2.47 32.75
CA GLU A 263 -4.09 -3.09 31.89
C GLU A 263 -4.44 -2.19 30.69
N GLN A 264 -4.60 -0.89 30.88
CA GLN A 264 -4.92 0.05 29.80
C GLN A 264 -3.74 0.19 28.82
N TYR A 265 -2.49 0.20 29.33
CA TYR A 265 -1.30 0.23 28.49
C TYR A 265 -1.18 -1.04 27.64
N SER A 266 -1.37 -2.20 28.26
CA SER A 266 -1.36 -3.50 27.56
C SER A 266 -2.48 -3.58 26.52
N LEU A 267 -3.68 -3.13 26.85
CA LEU A 267 -4.82 -3.10 25.95
C LEU A 267 -4.56 -2.16 24.77
N ALA A 268 -4.04 -0.96 25.03
CA ALA A 268 -3.71 0.01 23.98
C ALA A 268 -2.65 -0.53 23.01
N LEU A 269 -1.57 -1.13 23.51
CA LEU A 269 -0.55 -1.76 22.68
C LEU A 269 -1.09 -2.96 21.90
N THR A 270 -1.93 -3.77 22.50
CA THR A 270 -2.60 -4.88 21.81
C THR A 270 -3.48 -4.37 20.66
N MET A 271 -4.19 -3.27 20.87
CA MET A 271 -4.99 -2.61 19.83
C MET A 271 -4.12 -2.08 18.67
N ILE A 272 -2.97 -1.46 18.98
CA ILE A 272 -1.99 -0.99 17.99
C ILE A 272 -1.41 -2.18 17.20
N PHE A 273 -1.01 -3.23 17.90
CA PHE A 273 -0.37 -4.40 17.28
C PHE A 273 -1.31 -5.20 16.38
N LYS A 274 -2.62 -5.07 16.52
CA LYS A 274 -3.60 -5.66 15.58
C LYS A 274 -3.45 -5.15 14.13
N TYR A 275 -2.88 -3.97 13.95
CA TYR A 275 -2.66 -3.36 12.63
C TYR A 275 -1.26 -3.58 12.07
N VAL A 276 -0.40 -4.27 12.83
CA VAL A 276 0.98 -4.56 12.47
C VAL A 276 1.03 -5.93 11.78
N ASP A 277 1.76 -6.05 10.69
CA ASP A 277 1.93 -7.34 10.02
C ASP A 277 2.81 -8.30 10.85
N VAL A 278 2.78 -9.59 10.49
CA VAL A 278 3.50 -10.65 11.23
C VAL A 278 5.00 -10.37 11.32
N ALA A 279 5.60 -9.79 10.28
CA ALA A 279 7.02 -9.47 10.25
C ALA A 279 7.37 -8.33 11.21
N ASP A 280 6.54 -7.28 11.23
CA ASP A 280 6.72 -6.16 12.16
C ASP A 280 6.31 -6.52 13.59
N LEU A 281 5.32 -7.41 13.76
CA LEU A 281 4.96 -7.97 15.07
C LEU A 281 6.14 -8.75 15.68
N ALA A 282 6.84 -9.55 14.88
CA ALA A 282 8.04 -10.22 15.30
C ALA A 282 9.18 -9.25 15.68
N ARG A 283 9.29 -8.11 14.99
CA ARG A 283 10.22 -7.04 15.37
C ARG A 283 9.80 -6.37 16.69
N CYS A 284 8.51 -6.11 16.87
CA CYS A 284 7.98 -5.59 18.13
C CYS A 284 8.31 -6.51 19.30
N ALA A 285 8.25 -7.82 19.13
CA ALA A 285 8.63 -8.80 20.15
C ALA A 285 10.11 -8.70 20.57
N CYS A 286 10.97 -8.12 19.75
CA CYS A 286 12.39 -7.93 20.07
C CYS A 286 12.69 -6.65 20.86
N VAL A 287 11.71 -5.75 21.07
CA VAL A 287 11.93 -4.43 21.68
C VAL A 287 12.18 -4.53 23.19
N CYS A 288 11.30 -5.21 23.93
CA CYS A 288 11.44 -5.42 25.37
C CYS A 288 10.61 -6.63 25.82
N ARG A 289 10.82 -7.07 27.07
CA ARG A 289 10.08 -8.23 27.63
C ARG A 289 8.57 -8.03 27.61
N SER A 290 8.09 -6.85 28.01
CA SER A 290 6.64 -6.52 28.01
C SER A 290 6.05 -6.59 26.60
N TRP A 291 6.72 -6.04 25.60
CA TRP A 291 6.27 -6.10 24.20
C TRP A 291 6.31 -7.53 23.66
N LYS A 292 7.32 -8.33 24.04
CA LYS A 292 7.38 -9.75 23.68
C LYS A 292 6.15 -10.49 24.19
N VAL A 293 5.73 -10.25 25.44
CA VAL A 293 4.54 -10.89 26.01
C VAL A 293 3.27 -10.39 25.34
N ILE A 294 3.14 -9.08 25.11
CA ILE A 294 1.97 -8.50 24.42
C ILE A 294 1.86 -9.03 22.99
N THR A 295 2.99 -9.14 22.26
CA THR A 295 2.98 -9.67 20.88
C THR A 295 2.62 -11.16 20.82
N GLN A 296 2.70 -11.89 21.91
CA GLN A 296 2.26 -13.28 22.03
C GLN A 296 0.78 -13.42 22.39
N ALA A 297 0.05 -12.29 22.59
CA ALA A 297 -1.37 -12.33 22.89
C ALA A 297 -2.16 -13.01 21.77
N ASN A 298 -3.01 -13.95 22.14
CA ASN A 298 -3.78 -14.80 21.21
C ASN A 298 -4.58 -14.01 20.19
N THR A 299 -5.06 -12.82 20.57
CA THR A 299 -5.85 -11.93 19.71
C THR A 299 -5.07 -11.36 18.53
N LEU A 300 -3.73 -11.36 18.58
CA LEU A 300 -2.85 -10.86 17.51
C LEU A 300 -2.54 -11.96 16.48
N TRP A 301 -2.71 -13.23 16.83
CA TRP A 301 -2.39 -14.40 16.00
C TRP A 301 -3.64 -15.09 15.44
N ASN A 302 -4.79 -14.43 15.52
CA ASN A 302 -6.01 -14.94 14.92
C ASN A 302 -6.06 -14.75 13.39
N ARG A 303 -5.14 -13.95 12.83
CA ARG A 303 -5.04 -13.69 11.39
C ARG A 303 -3.59 -13.76 10.91
N LEU A 304 -3.33 -14.64 9.94
CA LEU A 304 -2.06 -14.75 9.25
C LEU A 304 -2.24 -14.50 7.75
N ASP A 305 -1.44 -13.60 7.21
CA ASP A 305 -1.44 -13.27 5.78
C ASP A 305 -0.04 -13.45 5.20
N PHE A 306 0.22 -14.62 4.63
CA PHE A 306 1.50 -14.93 3.99
C PHE A 306 1.69 -14.21 2.66
N TYR A 307 0.61 -13.83 2.00
CA TYR A 307 0.68 -13.08 0.74
C TYR A 307 1.29 -11.68 0.93
N GLN A 308 0.92 -10.98 1.99
CA GLN A 308 1.45 -9.65 2.30
C GLN A 308 2.91 -9.68 2.76
N VAL A 309 3.31 -10.73 3.47
CA VAL A 309 4.66 -10.81 4.06
C VAL A 309 5.66 -11.56 3.17
N ARG A 310 5.21 -12.16 2.06
CA ARG A 310 6.08 -12.98 1.19
C ARG A 310 7.37 -12.26 0.77
N ASN A 311 7.30 -10.98 0.42
CA ASN A 311 8.47 -10.21 0.00
C ASN A 311 9.37 -9.77 1.17
N ARG A 312 8.86 -9.70 2.40
CA ARG A 312 9.59 -9.25 3.60
C ARG A 312 10.27 -10.38 4.36
N LEU A 313 9.73 -11.57 4.33
CA LEU A 313 10.34 -12.76 4.95
C LEU A 313 11.63 -13.19 4.24
N LEU A 314 11.89 -12.66 3.08
CA LEU A 314 12.89 -13.14 2.11
C LEU A 314 14.18 -12.32 2.07
N ASP A 315 14.10 -11.01 2.32
CA ASP A 315 15.28 -10.15 2.24
C ASP A 315 16.37 -10.52 3.28
N GLY A 316 15.98 -11.09 4.42
CA GLY A 316 16.92 -11.55 5.44
C GLY A 316 17.66 -12.85 5.09
N TYR A 317 17.05 -13.71 4.25
CA TYR A 317 17.67 -14.97 3.83
C TYR A 317 18.72 -14.75 2.74
N ALA A 318 18.48 -13.85 1.83
CA ALA A 318 19.41 -13.50 0.76
C ALA A 318 20.71 -12.88 1.32
N GLN A 319 20.62 -12.05 2.36
CA GLN A 319 21.80 -11.45 2.99
C GLN A 319 22.62 -12.45 3.82
N LYS A 320 21.97 -13.45 4.45
CA LYS A 320 22.70 -14.53 5.16
C LYS A 320 23.36 -15.53 4.21
N LEU A 321 22.72 -15.84 3.09
CA LEU A 321 23.33 -16.70 2.06
C LEU A 321 24.58 -16.03 1.49
N ASN A 322 24.56 -14.74 1.18
CA ASN A 322 25.75 -14.04 0.71
C ASN A 322 26.89 -14.03 1.76
N LYS A 323 26.60 -13.78 3.05
CA LYS A 323 27.63 -13.83 4.11
C LYS A 323 28.21 -15.22 4.35
N ASN A 324 27.41 -16.28 4.19
CA ASN A 324 27.90 -17.65 4.37
C ASN A 324 28.69 -18.17 3.16
N PHE A 325 28.49 -17.60 1.97
CA PHE A 325 29.29 -17.93 0.79
C PHE A 325 30.65 -17.21 0.75
N GLU A 326 30.80 -16.08 1.45
CA GLU A 326 32.09 -15.38 1.58
C GLU A 326 33.06 -16.02 2.58
N LEU A 327 32.59 -16.97 3.40
CA LEU A 327 33.39 -17.60 4.48
C LEU A 327 33.95 -19.01 4.15
N SER A 328 33.76 -19.53 2.94
CA SER A 328 34.15 -20.93 2.66
C SER A 328 35.08 -21.16 1.47
N ASP A 329 35.82 -20.19 0.96
CA ASP A 329 36.85 -20.55 -0.02
C ASP A 329 38.08 -19.63 0.01
N GLY A 330 39.08 -20.11 0.75
CA GLY A 330 40.48 -19.74 0.55
C GLY A 330 41.02 -20.38 -0.72
N ALA A 331 40.66 -19.91 -1.90
CA ALA A 331 41.40 -20.08 -3.14
C ALA A 331 40.80 -19.16 -4.22
N GLY A 332 41.61 -18.25 -4.66
CA GLY A 332 41.23 -17.15 -5.56
C GLY A 332 40.76 -17.60 -6.92
N ILE A 333 39.46 -17.61 -7.10
CA ILE A 333 38.79 -17.39 -8.38
C ILE A 333 37.43 -16.75 -8.04
N LYS A 334 37.26 -15.46 -8.34
CA LYS A 334 35.95 -14.78 -8.30
C LYS A 334 35.07 -15.30 -9.43
N PRO A 335 34.00 -16.07 -9.18
CA PRO A 335 33.03 -16.32 -10.23
C PRO A 335 32.23 -15.04 -10.46
N ARG A 336 32.31 -14.48 -11.66
CA ARG A 336 31.31 -13.55 -12.16
C ARG A 336 29.98 -14.28 -12.26
N VAL A 337 29.16 -14.22 -11.22
CA VAL A 337 27.77 -14.71 -11.32
C VAL A 337 27.00 -13.68 -12.12
N ILE A 338 26.78 -13.98 -13.40
CA ILE A 338 25.81 -13.31 -14.23
C ILE A 338 24.46 -13.87 -13.78
N PHE A 339 23.72 -13.11 -12.98
CA PHE A 339 22.35 -13.47 -12.61
C PHE A 339 21.45 -13.32 -13.82
N ASN A 340 20.96 -14.44 -14.36
CA ASN A 340 19.87 -14.45 -15.33
C ASN A 340 18.53 -14.22 -14.60
N PRO A 341 17.60 -13.42 -15.18
CA PRO A 341 16.30 -13.12 -14.58
C PRO A 341 15.46 -14.32 -14.13
N PRO A 342 15.51 -15.51 -14.78
CA PRO A 342 14.75 -16.68 -14.32
C PRO A 342 15.19 -17.26 -12.98
N GLU A 343 16.44 -17.04 -12.58
CA GLU A 343 16.95 -17.59 -11.29
C GLU A 343 16.57 -16.75 -10.06
N MET A 344 16.14 -15.50 -10.28
CA MET A 344 15.64 -14.63 -9.18
C MET A 344 14.25 -15.04 -8.70
N GLU A 345 13.45 -15.73 -9.49
CA GLU A 345 12.14 -16.24 -9.04
C GLU A 345 12.25 -17.29 -7.92
N HIS A 346 13.41 -17.93 -7.78
CA HIS A 346 13.62 -18.96 -6.76
C HIS A 346 13.92 -18.45 -5.35
N ILE A 347 14.23 -17.17 -5.18
CA ILE A 347 14.66 -16.61 -3.89
C ILE A 347 13.47 -16.13 -3.03
N HIS A 348 12.28 -15.98 -3.60
CA HIS A 348 11.10 -15.37 -2.96
C HIS A 348 10.04 -16.42 -2.59
N ARG A 349 10.24 -17.22 -1.52
CA ARG A 349 9.35 -18.37 -1.25
C ARG A 349 8.98 -18.51 0.21
N VAL A 350 7.67 -18.45 0.50
CA VAL A 350 7.14 -18.98 1.74
C VAL A 350 7.32 -20.50 1.70
N THR A 351 8.16 -21.06 2.58
CA THR A 351 8.51 -22.48 2.63
C THR A 351 7.69 -23.21 3.70
N ASP A 352 7.63 -24.53 3.62
CA ASP A 352 6.97 -25.37 4.63
C ASP A 352 7.52 -25.11 6.04
N LYS A 353 8.83 -24.89 6.16
CA LYS A 353 9.47 -24.64 7.45
C LYS A 353 8.97 -23.37 8.13
N VAL A 354 8.73 -22.29 7.37
CA VAL A 354 8.16 -21.04 7.89
C VAL A 354 6.71 -21.23 8.30
N VAL A 355 5.92 -21.88 7.42
CA VAL A 355 4.49 -22.11 7.66
C VAL A 355 4.28 -22.97 8.89
N THR A 356 4.96 -24.11 8.98
CA THR A 356 4.80 -25.07 10.10
C THR A 356 5.20 -24.44 11.43
N LYS A 357 6.32 -23.69 11.48
CA LYS A 357 6.75 -23.01 12.71
C LYS A 357 5.78 -21.94 13.19
N LEU A 358 5.28 -21.10 12.28
CA LEU A 358 4.32 -20.08 12.63
C LEU A 358 3.00 -20.70 13.09
N LEU A 359 2.50 -21.69 12.36
CA LEU A 359 1.25 -22.36 12.72
C LEU A 359 1.33 -23.11 14.04
N TYR A 360 2.48 -23.69 14.37
CA TYR A 360 2.65 -24.44 15.64
C TYR A 360 2.20 -23.63 16.86
N LYS A 361 2.49 -22.33 16.92
CA LYS A 361 2.11 -21.46 18.05
C LYS A 361 0.71 -20.87 17.93
N CYS A 362 0.20 -20.66 16.71
CA CYS A 362 -1.09 -19.99 16.51
C CYS A 362 -2.25 -20.98 16.30
N ARG A 363 -2.01 -22.28 16.17
CA ARG A 363 -3.05 -23.30 15.89
C ARG A 363 -4.37 -23.12 16.64
N PRO A 364 -4.36 -22.94 17.98
CA PRO A 364 -5.60 -22.86 18.74
C PRO A 364 -6.38 -21.55 18.51
N TYR A 365 -5.73 -20.51 17.99
CA TYR A 365 -6.28 -19.16 17.95
C TYR A 365 -6.53 -18.66 16.54
N LEU A 366 -5.99 -19.35 15.52
CA LEU A 366 -6.02 -18.92 14.13
C LEU A 366 -7.45 -19.03 13.58
N ILE A 367 -7.98 -17.90 13.11
CA ILE A 367 -9.32 -17.78 12.52
C ILE A 367 -9.20 -17.51 11.01
N HIS A 368 -8.25 -16.66 10.60
CA HIS A 368 -8.06 -16.26 9.22
C HIS A 368 -6.67 -16.61 8.72
N LEU A 369 -6.57 -17.35 7.61
CA LEU A 369 -5.31 -17.73 6.98
C LEU A 369 -5.33 -17.41 5.49
N ASN A 370 -4.45 -16.52 5.06
CA ASN A 370 -4.25 -16.21 3.65
C ASN A 370 -2.92 -16.77 3.15
N MET A 371 -3.01 -17.81 2.30
CA MET A 371 -1.90 -18.50 1.66
C MET A 371 -1.83 -18.21 0.15
N ARG A 372 -2.51 -17.18 -0.33
CA ARG A 372 -2.56 -16.86 -1.76
C ARG A 372 -1.16 -16.83 -2.39
N SER A 373 -1.03 -17.42 -3.57
CA SER A 373 0.24 -17.47 -4.34
C SER A 373 1.41 -18.14 -3.61
N CYS A 374 1.18 -18.92 -2.55
CA CYS A 374 2.21 -19.71 -1.88
C CYS A 374 2.49 -20.97 -2.69
N GLN A 375 3.35 -20.87 -3.70
CA GLN A 375 3.59 -21.93 -4.68
C GLN A 375 4.46 -23.08 -4.16
N PHE A 376 5.20 -22.88 -3.06
CA PHE A 376 6.24 -23.82 -2.55
C PHE A 376 5.87 -24.45 -1.22
N VAL A 377 4.58 -24.46 -0.92
CA VAL A 377 4.03 -25.22 0.22
C VAL A 377 3.63 -26.61 -0.23
N SER A 378 3.95 -27.58 0.61
CA SER A 378 3.68 -29.00 0.36
C SER A 378 2.96 -29.65 1.55
N GLU A 379 2.90 -30.97 1.60
CA GLU A 379 2.17 -31.73 2.60
C GLU A 379 2.43 -31.32 4.06
N PRO A 380 3.66 -31.03 4.52
CA PRO A 380 3.89 -30.59 5.91
C PRO A 380 3.13 -29.31 6.29
N SER A 381 3.02 -28.33 5.37
CA SER A 381 2.23 -27.12 5.60
C SER A 381 0.75 -27.43 5.71
N PHE A 382 0.19 -28.24 4.81
CA PHE A 382 -1.22 -28.60 4.83
C PHE A 382 -1.59 -29.46 6.06
N THR A 383 -0.69 -30.32 6.51
CA THR A 383 -0.85 -31.05 7.76
C THR A 383 -0.93 -30.09 8.95
N SER A 384 -0.02 -29.11 9.03
CA SER A 384 -0.04 -28.11 10.10
C SER A 384 -1.28 -27.23 10.05
N ILE A 385 -1.79 -26.90 8.85
CA ILE A 385 -3.05 -26.16 8.69
C ILE A 385 -4.24 -27.01 9.16
N SER A 386 -4.24 -28.32 8.92
CA SER A 386 -5.31 -29.21 9.34
C SER A 386 -5.49 -29.30 10.86
N GLU A 387 -4.44 -28.95 11.62
CA GLU A 387 -4.47 -28.89 13.08
C GLU A 387 -5.07 -27.59 13.63
N CYS A 388 -5.31 -26.58 12.76
CA CYS A 388 -5.94 -25.32 13.14
C CYS A 388 -7.46 -25.46 13.22
N SER A 389 -7.98 -26.05 14.31
CA SER A 389 -9.40 -26.40 14.47
C SER A 389 -10.35 -25.21 14.46
N ASN A 390 -9.86 -24.00 14.82
CA ASN A 390 -10.65 -22.77 14.90
C ASN A 390 -10.63 -21.94 13.60
N LEU A 391 -10.04 -22.47 12.53
CA LEU A 391 -9.92 -21.78 11.25
C LEU A 391 -11.31 -21.65 10.59
N GLN A 392 -11.69 -20.40 10.29
CA GLN A 392 -12.96 -20.03 9.66
C GLN A 392 -12.77 -19.49 8.24
N ASP A 393 -11.69 -18.79 7.98
CA ASP A 393 -11.42 -18.13 6.70
C ASP A 393 -10.07 -18.63 6.15
N LEU A 394 -10.12 -19.24 4.97
CA LEU A 394 -8.97 -19.87 4.34
C LEU A 394 -8.89 -19.53 2.87
N ASN A 395 -7.76 -18.94 2.47
CA ASN A 395 -7.49 -18.60 1.08
C ASN A 395 -6.26 -19.35 0.58
N PHE A 396 -6.47 -20.26 -0.38
CA PHE A 396 -5.44 -21.02 -1.11
C PHE A 396 -5.37 -20.64 -2.60
N SER A 397 -5.95 -19.52 -2.99
CA SER A 397 -5.92 -19.15 -4.41
C SER A 397 -4.49 -19.09 -4.96
N GLU A 398 -4.32 -19.55 -6.18
CA GLU A 398 -3.00 -19.61 -6.88
C GLU A 398 -1.97 -20.52 -6.20
N CYS A 399 -2.37 -21.42 -5.29
CA CYS A 399 -1.47 -22.39 -4.67
C CYS A 399 -1.34 -23.64 -5.54
N VAL A 400 -0.26 -23.75 -6.30
CA VAL A 400 -0.02 -24.88 -7.22
C VAL A 400 0.16 -26.21 -6.47
N GLY A 401 0.69 -26.18 -5.25
CA GLY A 401 0.88 -27.37 -4.41
C GLY A 401 -0.41 -27.96 -3.82
N LEU A 402 -1.55 -27.25 -3.94
CA LEU A 402 -2.83 -27.77 -3.46
C LEU A 402 -3.40 -28.81 -4.42
N ASN A 403 -3.63 -30.01 -3.90
CA ASN A 403 -4.31 -31.09 -4.60
C ASN A 403 -5.47 -31.64 -3.75
N ASP A 404 -6.19 -32.64 -4.30
CA ASP A 404 -7.37 -33.21 -3.62
C ASP A 404 -7.08 -33.83 -2.26
N GLU A 405 -5.92 -34.52 -2.10
CA GLU A 405 -5.54 -35.14 -0.84
C GLU A 405 -5.16 -34.08 0.22
N MET A 406 -4.44 -33.03 -0.19
CA MET A 406 -4.09 -31.91 0.70
C MET A 406 -5.35 -31.18 1.18
N LEU A 407 -6.28 -30.88 0.27
CA LEU A 407 -7.55 -30.27 0.65
C LEU A 407 -8.38 -31.19 1.55
N LYS A 408 -8.30 -32.50 1.36
CA LYS A 408 -8.97 -33.48 2.20
C LYS A 408 -8.40 -33.52 3.63
N LEU A 409 -7.10 -33.38 3.79
CA LEU A 409 -6.46 -33.25 5.12
C LEU A 409 -7.00 -32.00 5.84
N VAL A 410 -6.94 -30.84 5.18
CA VAL A 410 -7.39 -29.56 5.73
C VAL A 410 -8.88 -29.59 6.06
N ALA A 411 -9.73 -30.07 5.16
CA ALA A 411 -11.17 -30.11 5.37
C ALA A 411 -11.59 -31.04 6.52
N LYS A 412 -10.82 -32.10 6.79
CA LYS A 412 -11.06 -32.98 7.94
C LYS A 412 -10.73 -32.30 9.27
N GLY A 413 -9.68 -31.51 9.31
CA GLY A 413 -9.24 -30.82 10.52
C GLY A 413 -10.03 -29.55 10.80
N CYS A 414 -10.23 -28.70 9.80
CA CYS A 414 -10.87 -27.39 9.92
C CYS A 414 -12.39 -27.48 9.71
N LYS A 415 -13.14 -28.02 10.68
CA LYS A 415 -14.59 -28.33 10.57
C LYS A 415 -15.50 -27.11 10.60
N ILE A 416 -15.03 -25.96 11.07
CA ILE A 416 -15.81 -24.72 11.22
C ILE A 416 -15.58 -23.70 10.11
N LEU A 417 -14.96 -24.11 9.00
CA LEU A 417 -14.74 -23.24 7.86
C LEU A 417 -16.05 -22.61 7.37
N LEU A 418 -16.04 -21.27 7.26
CA LEU A 418 -17.09 -20.43 6.71
C LEU A 418 -16.73 -19.90 5.32
N TYR A 419 -15.46 -19.58 5.11
CA TYR A 419 -14.92 -19.02 3.89
C TYR A 419 -13.79 -19.91 3.36
N LEU A 420 -13.88 -20.30 2.07
CA LEU A 420 -12.85 -21.06 1.38
C LEU A 420 -12.66 -20.54 -0.03
N ASN A 421 -11.45 -20.09 -0.34
CA ASN A 421 -11.05 -19.72 -1.69
C ASN A 421 -9.94 -20.67 -2.17
N VAL A 422 -10.24 -21.41 -3.24
CA VAL A 422 -9.31 -22.34 -3.91
C VAL A 422 -9.16 -22.04 -5.40
N SER A 423 -9.43 -20.79 -5.79
CA SER A 423 -9.35 -20.34 -7.18
C SER A 423 -7.97 -20.55 -7.77
N HIS A 424 -7.90 -20.80 -9.08
CA HIS A 424 -6.65 -21.02 -9.81
C HIS A 424 -5.80 -22.18 -9.26
N THR A 425 -6.44 -23.27 -8.82
CA THR A 425 -5.77 -24.48 -8.35
C THR A 425 -6.10 -25.69 -9.22
N ASN A 426 -5.37 -26.78 -9.02
CA ASN A 426 -5.49 -28.00 -9.82
C ASN A 426 -6.41 -29.07 -9.20
N ILE A 427 -7.29 -28.70 -8.29
CA ILE A 427 -8.22 -29.60 -7.61
C ILE A 427 -9.33 -30.10 -8.56
N THR A 428 -9.96 -31.23 -8.19
CA THR A 428 -10.97 -31.90 -9.00
C THR A 428 -12.31 -32.08 -8.25
N ASP A 429 -13.28 -32.76 -8.85
CA ASP A 429 -14.56 -33.09 -8.24
C ASP A 429 -14.40 -33.84 -6.90
N ALA A 430 -13.30 -34.54 -6.68
CA ALA A 430 -13.00 -35.22 -5.41
C ALA A 430 -12.86 -34.21 -4.26
N SER A 431 -12.30 -33.04 -4.54
CA SER A 431 -12.25 -31.91 -3.59
C SER A 431 -13.64 -31.40 -3.24
N LEU A 432 -14.53 -31.22 -4.21
CA LEU A 432 -15.91 -30.79 -3.93
C LEU A 432 -16.69 -31.83 -3.11
N ARG A 433 -16.50 -33.13 -3.39
CA ARG A 433 -17.04 -34.20 -2.55
C ARG A 433 -16.53 -34.09 -1.11
N THR A 434 -15.27 -33.77 -0.94
CA THR A 434 -14.64 -33.58 0.38
C THR A 434 -15.21 -32.37 1.11
N ILE A 435 -15.31 -31.22 0.45
CA ILE A 435 -15.89 -29.98 0.97
C ILE A 435 -17.35 -30.22 1.41
N ALA A 436 -18.15 -30.86 0.56
CA ALA A 436 -19.54 -31.19 0.83
C ALA A 436 -19.73 -32.11 2.07
N LYS A 437 -18.73 -32.99 2.30
CA LYS A 437 -18.78 -33.95 3.41
C LYS A 437 -18.33 -33.34 4.74
N TYR A 438 -17.23 -32.54 4.74
CA TYR A 438 -16.57 -32.12 5.99
C TYR A 438 -16.80 -30.65 6.35
N CYS A 439 -16.98 -29.75 5.39
CA CYS A 439 -17.16 -28.31 5.62
C CYS A 439 -18.65 -27.94 5.77
N SER A 440 -19.32 -28.45 6.81
CA SER A 440 -20.79 -28.31 6.99
C SER A 440 -21.29 -26.88 7.25
N ASN A 441 -20.39 -25.93 7.53
CA ASN A 441 -20.74 -24.54 7.85
C ASN A 441 -20.35 -23.56 6.74
N LEU A 442 -19.84 -24.04 5.61
CA LEU A 442 -19.32 -23.21 4.55
C LEU A 442 -20.39 -22.29 3.95
N GLN A 443 -20.12 -21.00 3.94
CA GLN A 443 -20.98 -19.94 3.41
C GLN A 443 -20.40 -19.33 2.12
N TYR A 444 -19.09 -19.19 2.03
CA TYR A 444 -18.38 -18.64 0.89
C TYR A 444 -17.48 -19.71 0.26
N LEU A 445 -17.64 -19.92 -1.04
CA LEU A 445 -16.79 -20.83 -1.82
C LEU A 445 -16.42 -20.18 -3.16
N SER A 446 -15.11 -20.00 -3.40
CA SER A 446 -14.61 -19.61 -4.71
C SER A 446 -13.78 -20.72 -5.33
N LEU A 447 -14.17 -21.11 -6.51
CA LEU A 447 -13.62 -22.18 -7.36
C LEU A 447 -13.11 -21.60 -8.70
N ALA A 448 -13.02 -20.26 -8.81
CA ALA A 448 -12.76 -19.62 -10.08
C ALA A 448 -11.51 -20.18 -10.76
N HIS A 449 -11.60 -20.43 -12.07
CA HIS A 449 -10.54 -20.96 -12.92
C HIS A 449 -9.97 -22.33 -12.49
N CYS A 450 -10.76 -23.12 -11.75
CA CYS A 450 -10.44 -24.52 -11.48
C CYS A 450 -10.93 -25.39 -12.64
N LYS A 451 -10.11 -25.58 -13.66
CA LYS A 451 -10.47 -26.14 -14.97
C LYS A 451 -10.90 -27.61 -14.98
N LYS A 452 -10.75 -28.34 -13.86
CA LYS A 452 -11.02 -29.79 -13.76
C LYS A 452 -12.36 -30.09 -13.10
N PHE A 453 -13.17 -29.09 -12.74
CA PHE A 453 -14.50 -29.31 -12.17
C PHE A 453 -15.51 -29.59 -13.26
N THR A 454 -16.38 -30.58 -12.98
CA THR A 454 -17.47 -31.00 -13.84
C THR A 454 -18.83 -30.94 -13.11
N ASP A 455 -19.90 -31.35 -13.78
CA ASP A 455 -21.24 -31.44 -13.21
C ASP A 455 -21.34 -32.33 -11.97
N ARG A 456 -20.44 -33.33 -11.87
CA ARG A 456 -20.33 -34.20 -10.69
C ARG A 456 -19.92 -33.43 -9.45
N GLY A 457 -19.01 -32.47 -9.61
CA GLY A 457 -18.59 -31.61 -8.51
C GLY A 457 -19.76 -30.80 -7.95
N LEU A 458 -20.56 -30.19 -8.83
CA LEU A 458 -21.74 -29.43 -8.43
C LEU A 458 -22.83 -30.34 -7.85
N LEU A 459 -22.98 -31.58 -8.33
CA LEU A 459 -23.87 -32.57 -7.72
C LEU A 459 -23.45 -32.89 -6.29
N TYR A 460 -22.16 -33.10 -6.01
CA TYR A 460 -21.66 -33.33 -4.65
C TYR A 460 -21.91 -32.11 -3.74
N LEU A 461 -21.69 -30.92 -4.24
CA LEU A 461 -21.92 -29.68 -3.48
C LEU A 461 -23.41 -29.51 -3.14
N SER A 462 -24.30 -29.74 -4.10
CA SER A 462 -25.75 -29.61 -3.94
C SER A 462 -26.33 -30.63 -2.97
N SER A 463 -25.71 -31.82 -2.89
CA SER A 463 -26.15 -32.92 -1.97
C SER A 463 -25.46 -32.84 -0.60
N GLY A 464 -24.50 -31.89 -0.43
CA GLY A 464 -23.71 -31.73 0.79
C GLY A 464 -24.50 -31.14 1.96
N LYS A 465 -23.99 -31.33 3.19
CA LYS A 465 -24.57 -30.75 4.41
C LYS A 465 -24.52 -29.22 4.43
N ASN A 466 -23.62 -28.61 3.65
CA ASN A 466 -23.42 -27.17 3.50
C ASN A 466 -24.28 -26.54 2.41
N SER A 467 -24.98 -27.33 1.58
CA SER A 467 -25.69 -26.82 0.41
C SER A 467 -26.64 -25.66 0.72
N LYS A 468 -27.42 -25.76 1.83
CA LYS A 468 -28.36 -24.73 2.27
C LYS A 468 -27.71 -23.55 3.04
N LYS A 469 -26.44 -23.64 3.38
CA LYS A 469 -25.70 -22.57 4.09
C LYS A 469 -24.83 -21.74 3.15
N LEU A 470 -24.63 -22.22 1.93
CA LEU A 470 -23.80 -21.54 0.95
C LEU A 470 -24.52 -20.28 0.44
N ASP A 471 -23.94 -19.13 0.72
CA ASP A 471 -24.44 -17.81 0.32
C ASP A 471 -23.72 -17.26 -0.92
N TYR A 472 -22.43 -17.59 -1.07
CA TYR A 472 -21.59 -17.12 -2.17
C TYR A 472 -20.92 -18.29 -2.88
N LEU A 473 -21.05 -18.31 -4.20
CA LEU A 473 -20.39 -19.27 -5.06
C LEU A 473 -19.78 -18.55 -6.29
N ASP A 474 -18.52 -18.80 -6.53
CA ASP A 474 -17.82 -18.36 -7.71
C ASP A 474 -17.27 -19.57 -8.46
N VAL A 475 -17.81 -19.81 -9.66
CA VAL A 475 -17.39 -20.87 -10.60
C VAL A 475 -16.87 -20.28 -11.91
N SER A 476 -16.45 -19.00 -11.89
CA SER A 476 -15.90 -18.33 -13.07
C SER A 476 -14.79 -19.14 -13.71
N GLY A 477 -14.77 -19.27 -15.03
CA GLY A 477 -13.73 -20.00 -15.76
C GLY A 477 -13.73 -21.53 -15.57
N CYS A 478 -14.77 -22.13 -14.97
CA CYS A 478 -14.91 -23.60 -14.85
C CYS A 478 -15.60 -24.20 -16.07
N LEU A 479 -14.90 -24.28 -17.18
CA LEU A 479 -15.45 -24.53 -18.52
C LEU A 479 -16.07 -25.92 -18.77
N GLN A 480 -15.90 -26.88 -17.85
CA GLN A 480 -16.44 -28.25 -18.00
C GLN A 480 -17.83 -28.42 -17.35
N ILE A 481 -18.41 -27.34 -16.81
CA ILE A 481 -19.74 -27.36 -16.25
C ILE A 481 -20.76 -27.17 -17.36
N THR A 482 -21.78 -28.07 -17.44
CA THR A 482 -22.85 -28.07 -18.43
C THR A 482 -24.20 -27.66 -17.80
N PRO A 483 -25.30 -27.55 -18.54
CA PRO A 483 -26.62 -27.28 -17.98
C PRO A 483 -27.06 -28.22 -16.84
N ASP A 484 -26.63 -29.49 -16.87
CA ASP A 484 -26.95 -30.45 -15.80
C ASP A 484 -26.30 -30.08 -14.47
N GLY A 485 -25.07 -29.55 -14.51
CA GLY A 485 -24.38 -29.01 -13.33
C GLY A 485 -25.16 -27.87 -12.69
N PHE A 486 -25.64 -26.91 -13.49
CA PHE A 486 -26.43 -25.77 -12.99
C PHE A 486 -27.81 -26.22 -12.48
N LYS A 487 -28.40 -27.25 -13.10
CA LYS A 487 -29.65 -27.87 -12.62
C LYS A 487 -29.44 -28.50 -11.23
N ASN A 488 -28.35 -29.25 -11.04
CA ASN A 488 -27.99 -29.83 -9.75
C ASN A 488 -27.77 -28.74 -8.71
N LEU A 489 -26.96 -27.72 -9.03
CA LEU A 489 -26.70 -26.57 -8.16
C LEU A 489 -28.02 -25.92 -7.67
N SER A 490 -28.95 -25.65 -8.59
CA SER A 490 -30.19 -24.96 -8.30
C SER A 490 -31.13 -25.79 -7.43
N GLN A 491 -30.99 -27.11 -7.42
CA GLN A 491 -31.79 -28.01 -6.57
C GLN A 491 -31.32 -28.02 -5.11
N GLY A 492 -30.00 -27.96 -4.88
CA GLY A 492 -29.46 -28.08 -3.52
C GLY A 492 -29.15 -26.75 -2.85
N CYS A 493 -28.54 -25.78 -3.58
CA CYS A 493 -28.03 -24.53 -3.01
C CYS A 493 -29.07 -23.40 -3.07
N THR A 494 -30.27 -23.61 -2.45
CA THR A 494 -31.42 -22.71 -2.58
C THR A 494 -31.26 -21.36 -1.87
N ASN A 495 -30.30 -21.20 -0.96
CA ASN A 495 -30.05 -19.96 -0.22
C ASN A 495 -28.99 -19.07 -0.83
N LEU A 496 -28.45 -19.44 -1.98
CA LEU A 496 -27.37 -18.71 -2.64
C LEU A 496 -27.77 -17.25 -2.90
N GLN A 497 -26.93 -16.31 -2.49
CA GLN A 497 -27.15 -14.87 -2.64
C GLN A 497 -26.23 -14.27 -3.71
N THR A 498 -25.04 -14.81 -3.89
CA THR A 498 -24.08 -14.34 -4.89
C THR A 498 -23.61 -15.50 -5.75
N LEU A 499 -23.76 -15.35 -7.06
CA LEU A 499 -23.30 -16.31 -8.05
C LEU A 499 -22.47 -15.59 -9.12
N LEU A 500 -21.18 -15.93 -9.21
CA LEU A 500 -20.26 -15.40 -10.23
C LEU A 500 -19.99 -16.47 -11.29
N LEU A 501 -20.19 -16.08 -12.54
CA LEU A 501 -20.11 -16.91 -13.74
C LEU A 501 -19.32 -16.19 -14.84
N ASN A 502 -18.20 -15.57 -14.45
CA ASN A 502 -17.36 -14.83 -15.40
C ASN A 502 -16.49 -15.78 -16.25
N ASP A 503 -15.98 -15.30 -17.36
CA ASP A 503 -15.10 -16.04 -18.26
C ASP A 503 -15.68 -17.42 -18.64
N PHE A 504 -16.97 -17.41 -18.99
CA PHE A 504 -17.72 -18.62 -19.28
C PHE A 504 -18.31 -18.56 -20.72
N PRO A 505 -17.48 -18.73 -21.77
CA PRO A 505 -17.91 -18.54 -23.15
C PRO A 505 -18.99 -19.56 -23.60
N THR A 506 -19.10 -20.70 -22.92
CA THR A 506 -20.08 -21.74 -23.21
C THR A 506 -21.39 -21.59 -22.41
N LEU A 507 -21.51 -20.56 -21.55
CA LEU A 507 -22.68 -20.34 -20.71
C LEU A 507 -23.88 -19.94 -21.57
N SER A 508 -24.86 -20.83 -21.70
CA SER A 508 -26.07 -20.65 -22.50
C SER A 508 -27.30 -20.39 -21.65
N ASP A 509 -28.41 -20.07 -22.31
CA ASP A 509 -29.71 -19.87 -21.65
C ASP A 509 -30.17 -21.13 -20.89
N ASP A 510 -29.86 -22.35 -21.41
CA ASP A 510 -30.20 -23.61 -20.76
C ASP A 510 -29.51 -23.80 -19.42
N CYS A 511 -28.26 -23.31 -19.29
CA CYS A 511 -27.52 -23.31 -18.03
C CYS A 511 -28.22 -22.47 -16.96
N LEU A 512 -28.74 -21.31 -17.33
CA LEU A 512 -29.28 -20.32 -16.39
C LEU A 512 -30.78 -20.46 -16.15
N THR A 513 -31.51 -21.13 -17.01
CA THR A 513 -32.95 -21.37 -16.81
C THR A 513 -33.26 -22.02 -15.47
N PRO A 514 -32.64 -23.14 -15.03
CA PRO A 514 -32.88 -23.73 -13.74
C PRO A 514 -32.47 -22.83 -12.57
N VAL A 515 -31.37 -22.04 -12.75
CA VAL A 515 -30.90 -21.07 -11.76
C VAL A 515 -31.93 -19.97 -11.55
N ALA A 516 -32.40 -19.33 -12.63
CA ALA A 516 -33.38 -18.25 -12.58
C ALA A 516 -34.71 -18.67 -11.98
N ASN A 517 -35.15 -19.91 -12.23
CA ASN A 517 -36.43 -20.40 -11.74
C ASN A 517 -36.40 -20.81 -10.28
N ARG A 518 -35.28 -21.24 -9.73
CA ARG A 518 -35.21 -21.83 -8.37
C ARG A 518 -34.48 -20.96 -7.34
N LEU A 519 -33.44 -20.19 -7.75
CA LEU A 519 -32.62 -19.41 -6.83
C LEU A 519 -33.20 -18.01 -6.64
N THR A 520 -34.33 -17.89 -5.95
CA THR A 520 -35.06 -16.61 -5.78
C THR A 520 -34.40 -15.64 -4.79
N ARG A 521 -33.39 -16.09 -4.03
CA ARG A 521 -32.66 -15.25 -3.05
C ARG A 521 -31.42 -14.59 -3.60
N ILE A 522 -31.10 -14.75 -4.87
CA ILE A 522 -29.89 -14.15 -5.45
C ILE A 522 -29.98 -12.63 -5.43
N HIS A 523 -29.00 -12.00 -4.83
CA HIS A 523 -28.79 -10.55 -4.81
C HIS A 523 -27.79 -10.09 -5.88
N THR A 524 -26.78 -10.91 -6.17
CA THR A 524 -25.69 -10.57 -7.09
C THR A 524 -25.45 -11.67 -8.11
N MET A 525 -25.47 -11.29 -9.37
CA MET A 525 -25.05 -12.15 -10.50
C MET A 525 -24.01 -11.43 -11.37
N SER A 526 -23.02 -12.16 -11.86
CA SER A 526 -21.98 -11.65 -12.75
C SER A 526 -21.74 -12.61 -13.90
N PHE A 527 -21.71 -12.06 -15.13
CA PHE A 527 -21.59 -12.79 -16.40
C PHE A 527 -20.57 -12.12 -17.33
N LEU A 528 -19.46 -11.64 -16.79
CA LEU A 528 -18.40 -11.02 -17.61
C LEU A 528 -17.80 -12.06 -18.53
N GLY A 529 -17.62 -11.73 -19.83
CA GLY A 529 -17.07 -12.68 -20.82
C GLY A 529 -17.98 -13.89 -21.10
N SER A 530 -19.32 -13.73 -21.01
CA SER A 530 -20.31 -14.78 -21.29
C SER A 530 -21.27 -14.35 -22.42
N PRO A 531 -20.87 -14.49 -23.69
CA PRO A 531 -21.55 -13.88 -24.83
C PRO A 531 -22.83 -14.59 -25.27
N LEU A 532 -23.07 -15.85 -24.87
CA LEU A 532 -24.17 -16.67 -25.41
C LEU A 532 -25.52 -16.47 -24.72
N ILE A 533 -25.57 -15.74 -23.60
CA ILE A 533 -26.80 -15.48 -22.85
C ILE A 533 -27.67 -14.49 -23.63
N SER A 534 -28.97 -14.79 -23.78
CA SER A 534 -29.91 -13.96 -24.53
C SER A 534 -30.94 -13.23 -23.64
N ASP A 535 -31.81 -12.42 -24.30
CA ASP A 535 -32.92 -11.70 -23.65
C ASP A 535 -33.85 -12.62 -22.87
N GLU A 536 -34.00 -13.88 -23.28
CA GLU A 536 -34.92 -14.82 -22.62
C GLU A 536 -34.46 -15.17 -21.20
N THR A 537 -33.17 -15.40 -21.01
CA THR A 537 -32.59 -15.60 -19.67
C THR A 537 -32.80 -14.37 -18.78
N PHE A 538 -32.56 -13.15 -19.30
CA PHE A 538 -32.73 -11.95 -18.48
C PHE A 538 -34.16 -11.65 -18.12
N LYS A 539 -35.13 -11.98 -18.96
CA LYS A 539 -36.55 -11.93 -18.59
C LYS A 539 -36.87 -12.83 -17.39
N ARG A 540 -36.28 -14.03 -17.37
CA ARG A 540 -36.48 -14.98 -16.26
C ARG A 540 -35.75 -14.51 -15.00
N ILE A 541 -34.50 -14.07 -15.11
CA ILE A 541 -33.70 -13.53 -14.00
C ILE A 541 -34.38 -12.30 -13.39
N ALA A 542 -34.99 -11.43 -14.21
CA ALA A 542 -35.72 -10.26 -13.76
C ALA A 542 -36.91 -10.61 -12.85
N GLY A 543 -37.47 -11.82 -12.96
CA GLY A 543 -38.46 -12.33 -12.02
C GLY A 543 -37.98 -12.41 -10.57
N ASN A 544 -36.68 -12.42 -10.33
CA ASN A 544 -36.10 -12.41 -8.98
C ASN A 544 -36.08 -10.99 -8.38
N LYS A 545 -37.06 -10.73 -7.52
CA LYS A 545 -37.22 -9.42 -6.85
C LYS A 545 -36.10 -9.06 -5.86
N SER A 546 -35.27 -10.02 -5.48
CA SER A 546 -34.15 -9.80 -4.53
C SER A 546 -32.91 -9.25 -5.18
N LEU A 547 -32.86 -9.17 -6.51
CA LEU A 547 -31.68 -8.81 -7.27
C LEU A 547 -31.27 -7.35 -7.03
N LYS A 548 -30.01 -7.15 -6.60
CA LYS A 548 -29.42 -5.86 -6.27
C LYS A 548 -28.27 -5.48 -7.20
N LYS A 549 -27.52 -6.50 -7.68
CA LYS A 549 -26.32 -6.28 -8.50
C LYS A 549 -26.27 -7.23 -9.66
N ILE A 550 -26.10 -6.66 -10.86
CA ILE A 550 -25.89 -7.40 -12.10
C ILE A 550 -24.62 -6.87 -12.77
N LYS A 551 -23.78 -7.79 -13.27
CA LYS A 551 -22.63 -7.47 -14.11
C LYS A 551 -22.67 -8.29 -15.39
N ILE A 552 -22.58 -7.60 -16.53
CA ILE A 552 -22.60 -8.17 -17.86
C ILE A 552 -21.52 -7.46 -18.68
N GLU A 553 -20.73 -8.20 -19.45
CA GLU A 553 -19.71 -7.63 -20.33
C GLU A 553 -19.54 -8.52 -21.56
N GLY A 554 -19.32 -7.87 -22.73
CA GLY A 554 -19.04 -8.55 -23.98
C GLY A 554 -20.20 -9.40 -24.50
N ASN A 555 -21.45 -9.01 -24.21
CA ASN A 555 -22.63 -9.77 -24.65
C ASN A 555 -23.36 -9.05 -25.82
N HIS A 556 -23.26 -9.66 -27.00
CA HIS A 556 -23.88 -9.11 -28.21
C HIS A 556 -25.30 -9.64 -28.50
N ARG A 557 -25.87 -10.50 -27.64
CA ARG A 557 -27.21 -11.06 -27.79
C ARG A 557 -28.29 -10.35 -27.00
N ILE A 558 -27.90 -9.67 -25.91
CA ILE A 558 -28.83 -8.89 -25.12
C ILE A 558 -29.23 -7.58 -25.81
N SER A 559 -30.48 -7.17 -25.62
CA SER A 559 -31.05 -5.95 -26.21
C SER A 559 -31.84 -5.15 -25.14
N ASP A 560 -32.48 -4.07 -25.59
CA ASP A 560 -33.36 -3.25 -24.74
C ASP A 560 -34.48 -4.06 -24.05
N VAL A 561 -34.80 -5.25 -24.59
CA VAL A 561 -35.78 -6.17 -24.01
C VAL A 561 -35.36 -6.69 -22.66
N SER A 562 -34.07 -7.06 -22.50
CA SER A 562 -33.49 -7.46 -21.21
C SER A 562 -33.62 -6.36 -20.18
N LEU A 563 -33.22 -5.14 -20.55
CA LEU A 563 -33.23 -4.01 -19.60
C LEU A 563 -34.63 -3.49 -19.30
N ARG A 564 -35.56 -3.67 -20.22
CA ARG A 564 -36.99 -3.41 -19.94
C ARG A 564 -37.51 -4.39 -18.88
N ALA A 565 -37.20 -5.67 -18.99
CA ALA A 565 -37.61 -6.67 -17.99
C ALA A 565 -36.99 -6.36 -16.62
N ILE A 566 -35.69 -6.01 -16.58
CA ILE A 566 -34.98 -5.64 -15.35
C ILE A 566 -35.61 -4.38 -14.74
N GLY A 567 -35.84 -3.32 -15.51
CA GLY A 567 -36.46 -2.08 -15.04
C GLY A 567 -37.86 -2.26 -14.48
N MET A 568 -38.66 -3.17 -15.07
CA MET A 568 -40.02 -3.45 -14.63
C MET A 568 -40.07 -4.27 -13.34
N HIS A 569 -39.17 -5.22 -13.15
CA HIS A 569 -39.31 -6.26 -12.12
C HIS A 569 -38.25 -6.16 -11.01
N CYS A 570 -37.06 -5.65 -11.26
CA CYS A 570 -35.97 -5.58 -10.27
C CYS A 570 -36.00 -4.24 -9.52
N ALA A 571 -37.03 -4.00 -8.71
CA ALA A 571 -37.22 -2.74 -8.00
C ALA A 571 -36.08 -2.40 -7.02
N ASN A 572 -35.34 -3.40 -6.54
CA ASN A 572 -34.25 -3.26 -5.55
C ASN A 572 -32.86 -3.19 -6.19
N LEU A 573 -32.76 -3.00 -7.51
CA LEU A 573 -31.47 -2.94 -8.20
C LEU A 573 -30.69 -1.71 -7.76
N GLU A 574 -29.51 -1.94 -7.23
CA GLU A 574 -28.59 -0.91 -6.71
C GLU A 574 -27.39 -0.68 -7.65
N HIS A 575 -26.87 -1.75 -8.26
CA HIS A 575 -25.68 -1.71 -9.11
C HIS A 575 -25.92 -2.44 -10.43
N LEU A 576 -25.70 -1.74 -11.52
CA LEU A 576 -25.79 -2.29 -12.88
C LEU A 576 -24.51 -2.01 -13.66
N TYR A 577 -23.79 -3.05 -14.04
CA TYR A 577 -22.61 -2.97 -14.89
C TYR A 577 -22.93 -3.69 -16.20
N ILE A 578 -23.02 -2.94 -17.27
CA ILE A 578 -23.26 -3.44 -18.63
C ILE A 578 -22.24 -2.82 -19.56
N ALA A 579 -21.19 -3.57 -19.87
CA ALA A 579 -20.14 -3.11 -20.76
C ALA A 579 -20.14 -3.90 -22.06
N ASP A 580 -19.74 -3.27 -23.15
CA ASP A 580 -19.61 -3.85 -24.50
C ASP A 580 -20.87 -4.64 -24.95
N CYS A 581 -22.03 -4.02 -24.78
CA CYS A 581 -23.31 -4.57 -25.20
C CYS A 581 -23.89 -3.78 -26.38
N GLN A 582 -23.46 -4.09 -27.59
CA GLN A 582 -23.61 -3.30 -28.81
C GLN A 582 -25.06 -3.10 -29.30
N ARG A 583 -26.02 -3.90 -28.79
CA ARG A 583 -27.44 -3.81 -29.21
C ARG A 583 -28.29 -2.89 -28.32
N LEU A 584 -27.73 -2.38 -27.24
CA LEU A 584 -28.44 -1.50 -26.32
C LEU A 584 -28.57 -0.10 -26.90
N THR A 585 -29.76 0.51 -26.71
CA THR A 585 -30.09 1.84 -27.19
C THR A 585 -30.65 2.73 -26.03
N ASP A 586 -31.04 3.93 -26.33
CA ASP A 586 -31.69 4.85 -25.38
C ASP A 586 -32.94 4.25 -24.70
N LEU A 587 -33.60 3.29 -25.34
CA LEU A 587 -34.76 2.61 -24.76
C LEU A 587 -34.40 1.76 -23.53
N ALA A 588 -33.18 1.21 -23.52
CA ALA A 588 -32.65 0.53 -22.35
C ALA A 588 -32.56 1.47 -21.13
N LEU A 589 -31.96 2.67 -21.33
CA LEU A 589 -31.77 3.66 -20.28
C LEU A 589 -33.13 4.20 -19.79
N LYS A 590 -34.05 4.46 -20.71
CA LYS A 590 -35.43 4.81 -20.39
C LYS A 590 -36.09 3.78 -19.48
N SER A 591 -35.89 2.50 -19.75
CA SER A 591 -36.49 1.43 -18.95
C SER A 591 -35.88 1.35 -17.55
N LEU A 592 -34.58 1.61 -17.42
CA LEU A 592 -33.85 1.63 -16.15
C LEU A 592 -34.16 2.86 -15.30
N SER A 593 -34.69 3.93 -15.88
CA SER A 593 -35.05 5.13 -15.13
C SER A 593 -36.04 4.86 -14.00
N THR A 594 -36.81 3.77 -14.08
CA THR A 594 -37.76 3.32 -13.04
C THR A 594 -37.07 2.68 -11.82
N CYS A 595 -35.79 2.29 -11.90
CA CYS A 595 -35.05 1.65 -10.80
C CYS A 595 -34.71 2.66 -9.71
N ARG A 596 -35.56 2.76 -8.68
CA ARG A 596 -35.45 3.80 -7.62
C ARG A 596 -34.20 3.74 -6.75
N PHE A 597 -33.52 2.60 -6.68
CA PHE A 597 -32.35 2.38 -5.82
C PHE A 597 -31.05 2.31 -6.60
N LEU A 598 -31.07 2.51 -7.90
CA LEU A 598 -29.88 2.49 -8.73
C LEU A 598 -28.90 3.58 -8.31
N THR A 599 -27.71 3.18 -7.86
CA THR A 599 -26.63 4.06 -7.40
C THR A 599 -25.40 3.98 -8.27
N VAL A 600 -25.17 2.83 -8.95
CA VAL A 600 -24.06 2.58 -9.83
C VAL A 600 -24.59 2.09 -11.18
N ALA A 601 -24.21 2.80 -12.24
CA ALA A 601 -24.58 2.48 -13.61
C ALA A 601 -23.34 2.55 -14.52
N ASN A 602 -22.98 1.43 -15.16
CA ASN A 602 -21.90 1.36 -16.11
C ASN A 602 -22.44 0.88 -17.46
N PHE A 603 -22.23 1.68 -18.50
CA PHE A 603 -22.61 1.40 -19.88
C PHE A 603 -21.41 1.55 -20.83
N ALA A 604 -20.19 1.29 -20.34
CA ALA A 604 -19.00 1.40 -21.17
C ALA A 604 -19.15 0.60 -22.48
N ASP A 605 -18.62 1.16 -23.57
CA ASP A 605 -18.63 0.55 -24.91
C ASP A 605 -20.02 0.28 -25.49
N CYS A 606 -21.07 0.88 -24.94
CA CYS A 606 -22.43 0.78 -25.48
C CYS A 606 -22.66 1.91 -26.51
N VAL A 607 -22.05 1.78 -27.68
CA VAL A 607 -21.90 2.83 -28.72
C VAL A 607 -23.21 3.41 -29.31
N ARG A 608 -24.36 2.79 -29.04
CA ARG A 608 -25.65 3.25 -29.55
C ARG A 608 -26.42 4.12 -28.59
N ILE A 609 -25.90 4.31 -27.37
CA ILE A 609 -26.46 5.22 -26.36
C ILE A 609 -26.15 6.67 -26.78
N THR A 610 -27.14 7.58 -26.65
CA THR A 610 -27.02 8.99 -26.96
C THR A 610 -27.38 9.87 -25.74
N ASP A 611 -27.23 11.19 -25.88
CA ASP A 611 -27.65 12.17 -24.88
C ASP A 611 -29.11 11.99 -24.43
N LYS A 612 -29.98 11.57 -25.36
CA LYS A 612 -31.38 11.30 -25.07
C LYS A 612 -31.57 10.17 -24.10
N GLY A 613 -30.79 9.07 -24.24
CA GLY A 613 -30.81 7.96 -23.32
C GLY A 613 -30.33 8.38 -21.95
N VAL A 614 -29.17 9.07 -21.86
CA VAL A 614 -28.63 9.60 -20.61
C VAL A 614 -29.64 10.52 -19.90
N ARG A 615 -30.25 11.47 -20.66
CA ARG A 615 -31.31 12.34 -20.11
C ARG A 615 -32.45 11.52 -19.53
N GLN A 616 -32.95 10.52 -20.25
CA GLN A 616 -34.08 9.71 -19.77
C GLN A 616 -33.75 8.93 -18.50
N LEU A 617 -32.52 8.48 -18.35
CA LEU A 617 -32.04 7.81 -17.15
C LEU A 617 -32.01 8.77 -15.96
N VAL A 618 -31.33 9.92 -16.10
CA VAL A 618 -31.11 10.84 -14.99
C VAL A 618 -32.34 11.67 -14.62
N ASP A 619 -33.31 11.85 -15.54
CA ASP A 619 -34.59 12.44 -15.22
C ASP A 619 -35.47 11.54 -14.36
N GLY A 620 -35.17 10.23 -14.32
CA GLY A 620 -35.87 9.29 -13.47
C GLY A 620 -35.53 9.41 -11.98
N PRO A 621 -36.24 8.67 -11.11
CA PRO A 621 -36.04 8.71 -9.66
C PRO A 621 -34.65 8.21 -9.20
N CYS A 622 -33.88 7.55 -10.06
CA CYS A 622 -32.50 7.15 -9.79
C CYS A 622 -31.49 8.30 -9.93
N GLY A 623 -31.75 9.31 -10.80
CA GLY A 623 -30.80 10.37 -11.11
C GLY A 623 -30.18 11.04 -9.87
N PRO A 624 -30.96 11.55 -8.91
CA PRO A 624 -30.41 12.14 -7.69
C PRO A 624 -29.64 11.16 -6.78
N LYS A 625 -29.80 9.86 -6.97
CA LYS A 625 -29.17 8.81 -6.17
C LYS A 625 -27.92 8.20 -6.80
N LEU A 626 -27.72 8.44 -8.10
CA LEU A 626 -26.53 7.97 -8.80
C LEU A 626 -25.26 8.50 -8.12
N ARG A 627 -24.35 7.61 -7.83
CA ARG A 627 -23.01 7.88 -7.27
C ARG A 627 -21.91 7.61 -8.28
N GLU A 628 -22.11 6.59 -9.11
CA GLU A 628 -21.15 6.19 -10.14
C GLU A 628 -21.87 6.05 -11.48
N LEU A 629 -21.38 6.74 -12.48
CA LEU A 629 -21.83 6.63 -13.85
C LEU A 629 -20.63 6.48 -14.77
N ASN A 630 -20.63 5.40 -15.57
CA ASN A 630 -19.61 5.17 -16.57
C ASN A 630 -20.25 5.09 -17.94
N LEU A 631 -19.81 5.97 -18.84
CA LEU A 631 -20.21 6.10 -20.24
C LEU A 631 -18.99 6.00 -21.17
N THR A 632 -17.89 5.40 -20.72
CA THR A 632 -16.67 5.22 -21.51
C THR A 632 -17.01 4.69 -22.90
N ASN A 633 -16.42 5.29 -23.92
CA ASN A 633 -16.58 4.92 -25.34
C ASN A 633 -18.05 4.87 -25.83
N CYS A 634 -18.94 5.64 -25.16
CA CYS A 634 -20.27 5.91 -25.70
C CYS A 634 -20.18 7.07 -26.69
N ILE A 635 -19.66 6.82 -27.86
CA ILE A 635 -19.23 7.82 -28.85
C ILE A 635 -20.32 8.81 -29.30
N ARG A 636 -21.61 8.53 -29.03
CA ARG A 636 -22.75 9.40 -29.39
C ARG A 636 -23.23 10.26 -28.20
N VAL A 637 -22.55 10.17 -27.08
CA VAL A 637 -22.83 11.00 -25.91
C VAL A 637 -22.02 12.29 -25.99
N GLY A 638 -22.67 13.43 -25.83
CA GLY A 638 -22.07 14.76 -25.95
C GLY A 638 -22.43 15.71 -24.81
N ASP A 639 -22.29 17.01 -25.04
CA ASP A 639 -22.45 18.06 -24.04
C ASP A 639 -23.85 18.08 -23.42
N MET A 640 -24.88 17.73 -24.16
CA MET A 640 -26.26 17.71 -23.64
C MET A 640 -26.45 16.66 -22.54
N ALA A 641 -25.70 15.53 -22.59
CA ALA A 641 -25.69 14.61 -21.49
C ALA A 641 -25.05 15.26 -20.24
N MET A 642 -23.94 16.00 -20.40
CA MET A 642 -23.25 16.67 -19.28
C MET A 642 -24.18 17.71 -18.62
N VAL A 643 -24.92 18.48 -19.40
CA VAL A 643 -25.95 19.39 -18.88
C VAL A 643 -26.98 18.66 -18.02
N ASN A 644 -27.48 17.54 -18.48
CA ASN A 644 -28.50 16.77 -17.75
C ASN A 644 -27.94 16.12 -16.50
N ILE A 645 -26.70 15.56 -16.56
CA ILE A 645 -25.98 14.99 -15.41
C ILE A 645 -25.77 16.07 -14.34
N HIS A 646 -25.24 17.24 -14.73
CA HIS A 646 -25.03 18.35 -13.80
C HIS A 646 -26.31 18.76 -13.09
N LYS A 647 -27.42 18.87 -13.83
CA LYS A 647 -28.71 19.29 -13.28
C LYS A 647 -29.37 18.29 -12.36
N ARG A 648 -29.17 17.00 -12.55
CA ARG A 648 -29.94 15.95 -11.90
C ARG A 648 -29.14 15.08 -10.92
N CYS A 649 -27.84 14.90 -11.14
CA CYS A 649 -27.04 13.93 -10.38
C CYS A 649 -26.23 14.61 -9.26
N HIS A 650 -26.90 15.14 -8.25
CA HIS A 650 -26.27 15.91 -7.16
C HIS A 650 -25.39 15.08 -6.21
N ASN A 651 -25.50 13.75 -6.25
CA ASN A 651 -24.71 12.82 -5.41
C ASN A 651 -23.66 12.05 -6.21
N LEU A 652 -23.43 12.43 -7.46
CA LEU A 652 -22.46 11.73 -8.32
C LEU A 652 -21.05 11.97 -7.83
N THR A 653 -20.34 10.88 -7.46
CA THR A 653 -18.97 10.90 -6.94
C THR A 653 -17.94 10.43 -7.97
N TYR A 654 -18.35 9.59 -8.92
CA TYR A 654 -17.52 9.08 -10.01
C TYR A 654 -18.23 9.24 -11.34
N LEU A 655 -17.55 9.83 -12.31
CA LEU A 655 -17.99 9.92 -13.69
C LEU A 655 -16.85 9.53 -14.62
N SER A 656 -17.09 8.60 -15.55
CA SER A 656 -16.21 8.35 -16.67
C SER A 656 -16.96 8.59 -17.97
N VAL A 657 -16.37 9.41 -18.83
CA VAL A 657 -16.83 9.70 -20.19
C VAL A 657 -15.66 9.57 -21.18
N CYS A 658 -14.71 8.72 -20.83
CA CYS A 658 -13.52 8.44 -21.60
C CYS A 658 -13.87 8.07 -23.06
N PHE A 659 -13.16 8.66 -24.02
CA PHE A 659 -13.37 8.49 -25.47
C PHE A 659 -14.80 8.85 -25.96
N CYS A 660 -15.49 9.78 -25.29
CA CYS A 660 -16.72 10.36 -25.80
C CYS A 660 -16.38 11.60 -26.65
N GLU A 661 -16.14 11.41 -27.93
CA GLU A 661 -15.59 12.42 -28.86
C GLU A 661 -16.49 13.66 -29.02
N HIS A 662 -17.81 13.54 -28.77
CA HIS A 662 -18.77 14.63 -28.87
C HIS A 662 -18.86 15.50 -27.61
N ILE A 663 -18.08 15.19 -26.57
CA ILE A 663 -17.97 16.04 -25.38
C ILE A 663 -16.92 17.11 -25.66
N SER A 664 -17.35 18.34 -25.73
CA SER A 664 -16.51 19.51 -25.95
C SER A 664 -16.05 20.13 -24.62
N GLU A 665 -15.22 21.14 -24.71
CA GLU A 665 -14.74 21.91 -23.57
C GLU A 665 -15.93 22.48 -22.74
N ALA A 666 -17.02 22.92 -23.39
CA ALA A 666 -18.22 23.43 -22.72
C ALA A 666 -18.89 22.38 -21.81
N GLY A 667 -18.96 21.12 -22.26
CA GLY A 667 -19.47 20.02 -21.45
C GLY A 667 -18.59 19.76 -20.21
N ILE A 668 -17.27 19.84 -20.35
CA ILE A 668 -16.31 19.64 -19.28
C ILE A 668 -16.36 20.81 -18.27
N GLU A 669 -16.52 22.04 -18.73
CA GLU A 669 -16.69 23.22 -17.87
C GLU A 669 -17.89 23.09 -16.91
N LEU A 670 -19.00 22.52 -17.39
CA LEU A 670 -20.17 22.25 -16.54
C LEU A 670 -19.86 21.19 -15.46
N LEU A 671 -19.05 20.20 -15.77
CA LEU A 671 -18.65 19.19 -14.80
C LEU A 671 -17.80 19.78 -13.66
N GLY A 672 -17.00 20.82 -13.93
CA GLY A 672 -16.27 21.57 -12.89
C GLY A 672 -17.18 22.20 -11.84
N GLN A 673 -18.44 22.52 -12.20
CA GLN A 673 -19.46 23.03 -11.27
C GLN A 673 -20.17 21.94 -10.48
N THR A 674 -19.93 20.65 -10.80
CA THR A 674 -20.55 19.51 -10.11
C THR A 674 -19.74 19.13 -8.87
N HIS A 675 -19.93 19.87 -7.78
CA HIS A 675 -19.13 19.78 -6.56
C HIS A 675 -19.21 18.44 -5.80
N SER A 676 -20.07 17.52 -6.21
CA SER A 676 -20.15 16.17 -5.61
C SER A 676 -19.06 15.21 -6.14
N LEU A 677 -18.49 15.48 -7.32
CA LEU A 677 -17.49 14.63 -7.95
C LEU A 677 -16.20 14.58 -7.14
N THR A 678 -15.71 13.36 -6.90
CA THR A 678 -14.43 13.08 -6.27
C THR A 678 -13.46 12.39 -7.23
N SER A 679 -13.98 11.74 -8.26
CA SER A 679 -13.23 11.07 -9.30
C SER A 679 -13.85 11.31 -10.67
N ILE A 680 -13.03 11.66 -11.65
CA ILE A 680 -13.45 11.90 -13.02
C ILE A 680 -12.44 11.33 -14.01
N ASP A 681 -12.96 10.72 -15.08
CA ASP A 681 -12.18 10.23 -16.21
C ASP A 681 -12.75 10.81 -17.50
N ILE A 682 -11.98 11.68 -18.14
CA ILE A 682 -12.28 12.32 -19.42
C ILE A 682 -11.19 12.07 -20.44
N SER A 683 -10.49 10.94 -20.30
CA SER A 683 -9.44 10.52 -21.23
C SER A 683 -9.95 10.51 -22.68
N GLY A 684 -9.12 10.96 -23.62
CA GLY A 684 -9.47 11.00 -25.04
C GLY A 684 -10.62 11.95 -25.41
N CYS A 685 -11.12 12.77 -24.48
CA CYS A 685 -12.10 13.81 -24.78
C CYS A 685 -11.40 15.10 -25.27
N ASN A 686 -12.15 15.95 -25.93
CA ASN A 686 -11.65 17.25 -26.42
C ASN A 686 -11.59 18.28 -25.27
N CYS A 687 -10.71 18.01 -24.28
CA CYS A 687 -10.46 18.85 -23.12
C CYS A 687 -9.29 19.79 -23.39
N GLY A 688 -9.53 21.08 -23.29
CA GLY A 688 -8.50 22.12 -23.33
C GLY A 688 -8.22 22.72 -21.95
N ASP A 689 -7.43 23.79 -21.93
CA ASP A 689 -7.01 24.49 -20.71
C ASP A 689 -8.19 25.13 -19.96
N GLY A 690 -9.25 25.58 -20.66
CA GLY A 690 -10.45 26.17 -20.06
C GLY A 690 -11.25 25.13 -19.27
N GLY A 691 -11.53 24.00 -19.90
CA GLY A 691 -12.22 22.86 -19.26
C GLY A 691 -11.46 22.33 -18.05
N LEU A 692 -10.15 22.15 -18.18
CA LEU A 692 -9.29 21.71 -17.06
C LEU A 692 -9.28 22.75 -15.93
N SER A 693 -9.18 24.04 -16.24
CA SER A 693 -9.25 25.12 -15.25
C SER A 693 -10.59 25.11 -14.50
N SER A 694 -11.71 24.88 -15.22
CA SER A 694 -13.05 24.80 -14.62
C SER A 694 -13.19 23.58 -13.70
N LEU A 695 -12.62 22.42 -14.05
CA LEU A 695 -12.55 21.25 -13.18
C LEU A 695 -11.82 21.56 -11.87
N GLY A 696 -10.82 22.42 -11.91
CA GLY A 696 -10.08 22.89 -10.74
C GLY A 696 -10.96 23.55 -9.67
N ASN A 697 -12.10 24.16 -10.03
CA ASN A 697 -13.03 24.77 -9.08
C ASN A 697 -13.67 23.74 -8.13
N ASN A 698 -13.65 22.46 -8.49
CA ASN A 698 -14.13 21.40 -7.62
C ASN A 698 -13.04 20.92 -6.65
N SER A 699 -12.97 21.52 -5.49
CA SER A 699 -11.99 21.19 -4.44
C SER A 699 -12.12 19.77 -3.84
N ARG A 700 -13.17 19.02 -4.19
CA ARG A 700 -13.38 17.64 -3.74
C ARG A 700 -12.72 16.59 -4.64
N LEU A 701 -12.28 16.96 -5.82
CA LEU A 701 -11.60 16.05 -6.73
C LEU A 701 -10.32 15.51 -6.08
N ARG A 702 -10.12 14.19 -6.20
CA ARG A 702 -8.95 13.46 -5.74
C ARG A 702 -8.34 12.64 -6.86
N ASP A 703 -9.18 12.09 -7.73
CA ASP A 703 -8.76 11.23 -8.83
C ASP A 703 -9.18 11.88 -10.14
N VAL A 704 -8.23 12.17 -11.00
CA VAL A 704 -8.47 12.76 -12.31
C VAL A 704 -7.66 12.05 -13.35
N THR A 705 -8.34 11.55 -14.38
CA THR A 705 -7.70 10.89 -15.52
C THR A 705 -7.94 11.73 -16.78
N LEU A 706 -6.84 12.15 -17.39
CA LEU A 706 -6.76 13.05 -18.54
C LEU A 706 -5.91 12.43 -19.67
N SER A 707 -5.80 11.13 -19.70
CA SER A 707 -5.00 10.44 -20.70
C SER A 707 -5.42 10.82 -22.11
N GLU A 708 -4.45 11.00 -23.01
CA GLU A 708 -4.70 11.34 -24.42
C GLU A 708 -5.46 12.65 -24.68
N CYS A 709 -5.52 13.56 -23.69
CA CYS A 709 -6.07 14.91 -23.88
C CYS A 709 -5.01 15.82 -24.54
N ALA A 710 -4.99 15.87 -25.87
CA ALA A 710 -3.94 16.53 -26.64
C ALA A 710 -3.90 18.06 -26.50
N ASN A 711 -5.00 18.70 -26.10
CA ASN A 711 -5.14 20.16 -26.02
C ASN A 711 -4.79 20.73 -24.64
N ILE A 712 -4.38 19.91 -23.68
CA ILE A 712 -3.97 20.37 -22.35
C ILE A 712 -2.52 20.83 -22.39
N THR A 713 -2.27 22.09 -21.94
CA THR A 713 -0.94 22.69 -21.85
C THR A 713 -0.52 22.90 -20.39
N ASP A 714 0.71 23.38 -20.21
CA ASP A 714 1.23 23.78 -18.89
C ASP A 714 0.33 24.82 -18.20
N LEU A 715 -0.28 25.72 -18.95
CA LEU A 715 -1.13 26.78 -18.41
C LEU A 715 -2.41 26.22 -17.79
N GLY A 716 -3.07 25.28 -18.47
CA GLY A 716 -4.27 24.61 -17.96
C GLY A 716 -3.96 23.83 -16.68
N LEU A 717 -2.88 23.05 -16.70
CA LEU A 717 -2.48 22.25 -15.53
C LEU A 717 -2.04 23.13 -14.35
N GLN A 718 -1.39 24.27 -14.61
CA GLN A 718 -1.03 25.23 -13.57
C GLN A 718 -2.28 25.78 -12.87
N LYS A 719 -3.27 26.27 -13.62
CA LYS A 719 -4.53 26.80 -13.07
C LYS A 719 -5.29 25.74 -12.29
N PHE A 720 -5.40 24.53 -12.84
CA PHE A 720 -6.01 23.39 -12.18
C PHE A 720 -5.35 23.08 -10.85
N ALA A 721 -4.03 22.94 -10.82
CA ALA A 721 -3.28 22.59 -9.61
C ALA A 721 -3.38 23.67 -8.52
N GLN A 722 -3.43 24.95 -8.88
CA GLN A 722 -3.59 26.05 -7.93
C GLN A 722 -4.93 26.00 -7.21
N GLN A 723 -6.00 25.58 -7.89
CA GLN A 723 -7.34 25.51 -7.34
C GLN A 723 -7.62 24.18 -6.65
N CYS A 724 -7.20 23.04 -7.23
CA CYS A 724 -7.49 21.70 -6.75
C CYS A 724 -6.27 21.07 -6.05
N LYS A 725 -6.03 21.45 -4.80
CA LYS A 725 -4.83 21.02 -4.02
C LYS A 725 -4.91 19.60 -3.45
N ASN A 726 -6.08 18.97 -3.48
CA ASN A 726 -6.34 17.68 -2.81
C ASN A 726 -6.20 16.47 -3.75
N ILE A 727 -5.59 16.64 -4.91
CA ILE A 727 -5.38 15.54 -5.87
C ILE A 727 -4.45 14.49 -5.28
N GLU A 728 -4.93 13.27 -5.27
CA GLU A 728 -4.20 12.08 -4.83
C GLU A 728 -3.73 11.23 -6.01
N ARG A 729 -4.56 11.13 -7.07
CA ARG A 729 -4.24 10.39 -8.28
C ARG A 729 -4.47 11.27 -9.50
N LEU A 730 -3.46 11.32 -10.36
CA LEU A 730 -3.52 12.07 -11.61
C LEU A 730 -2.89 11.26 -12.72
N ASP A 731 -3.65 11.07 -13.80
CA ASP A 731 -3.16 10.47 -15.03
C ASP A 731 -3.11 11.54 -16.13
N LEU A 732 -1.94 11.77 -16.66
CA LEU A 732 -1.63 12.70 -17.76
C LEU A 732 -0.96 11.95 -18.91
N SER A 733 -1.09 10.62 -18.97
CA SER A 733 -0.44 9.83 -20.00
C SER A 733 -0.85 10.30 -21.39
N HIS A 734 0.14 10.33 -22.29
CA HIS A 734 -0.03 10.80 -23.67
C HIS A 734 -0.50 12.26 -23.84
N CYS A 735 -0.39 13.10 -22.81
CA CYS A 735 -0.59 14.55 -22.94
C CYS A 735 0.68 15.19 -23.51
N MET A 736 0.71 15.38 -24.84
CA MET A 736 1.92 15.69 -25.58
C MET A 736 2.48 17.09 -25.34
N GLN A 737 1.69 18.03 -24.82
CA GLN A 737 2.09 19.43 -24.61
C GLN A 737 2.55 19.72 -23.17
N ILE A 738 2.57 18.74 -22.30
CA ILE A 738 2.97 18.88 -20.89
C ILE A 738 4.51 18.89 -20.79
N THR A 739 5.04 19.93 -20.14
CA THR A 739 6.49 20.10 -19.91
C THR A 739 6.85 20.02 -18.42
N ASP A 740 8.14 20.17 -18.11
CA ASP A 740 8.63 20.26 -16.73
C ASP A 740 8.00 21.41 -15.93
N GLY A 741 7.58 22.51 -16.61
CA GLY A 741 6.93 23.65 -16.01
C GLY A 741 5.58 23.28 -15.37
N ALA A 742 4.77 22.50 -16.08
CA ALA A 742 3.51 21.99 -15.58
C ALA A 742 3.71 21.07 -14.35
N ILE A 743 4.66 20.14 -14.44
CA ILE A 743 4.94 19.20 -13.35
C ILE A 743 5.55 19.91 -12.13
N LYS A 744 6.33 20.96 -12.33
CA LYS A 744 6.79 21.84 -11.25
C LYS A 744 5.59 22.42 -10.49
N ASN A 745 4.67 23.07 -11.18
CA ASN A 745 3.48 23.69 -10.56
C ASN A 745 2.61 22.65 -9.85
N LEU A 746 2.39 21.50 -10.49
CA LEU A 746 1.64 20.38 -9.91
C LEU A 746 2.28 19.90 -8.60
N ALA A 747 3.58 19.68 -8.59
CA ALA A 747 4.30 19.17 -7.41
C ALA A 747 4.18 20.14 -6.23
N PHE A 748 4.33 21.45 -6.47
CA PHE A 748 4.25 22.45 -5.41
C PHE A 748 2.83 22.65 -4.85
N CYS A 749 1.80 22.55 -5.70
CA CYS A 749 0.41 22.75 -5.32
C CYS A 749 -0.23 21.47 -4.74
N CYS A 750 -0.04 20.31 -5.40
CA CYS A 750 -0.72 19.04 -5.06
C CYS A 750 0.19 18.10 -4.24
N ARG A 751 0.49 18.47 -3.01
CA ARG A 751 1.42 17.73 -2.14
C ARG A 751 0.91 16.36 -1.67
N MET A 752 -0.40 16.10 -1.85
CA MET A 752 -1.05 14.83 -1.50
C MET A 752 -0.91 13.77 -2.59
N LEU A 753 -0.25 14.11 -3.70
CA LEU A 753 -0.12 13.26 -4.87
C LEU A 753 0.52 11.92 -4.48
N ASN A 754 -0.24 10.85 -4.72
CA ASN A 754 0.09 9.48 -4.37
C ASN A 754 0.39 8.64 -5.62
N VAL A 755 -0.42 8.82 -6.68
CA VAL A 755 -0.26 8.14 -7.95
C VAL A 755 -0.16 9.18 -9.06
N LEU A 756 0.90 9.11 -9.86
CA LEU A 756 1.08 9.95 -11.02
C LEU A 756 1.48 9.11 -12.22
N ASN A 757 0.73 9.27 -13.31
CA ASN A 757 1.05 8.68 -14.60
C ASN A 757 1.41 9.77 -15.59
N LEU A 758 2.60 9.69 -16.16
CA LEU A 758 3.17 10.58 -17.18
C LEU A 758 3.61 9.77 -18.41
N ALA A 759 3.12 8.54 -18.58
CA ALA A 759 3.54 7.69 -19.68
C ALA A 759 3.30 8.39 -21.02
N GLY A 760 4.28 8.34 -21.92
CA GLY A 760 4.18 8.95 -23.23
C GLY A 760 4.29 10.48 -23.28
N CYS A 761 4.51 11.18 -22.17
CA CYS A 761 4.73 12.63 -22.16
C CYS A 761 6.15 12.95 -22.66
N LYS A 762 6.29 13.31 -23.94
CA LYS A 762 7.59 13.45 -24.65
C LYS A 762 8.47 14.58 -24.12
N LEU A 763 7.88 15.64 -23.56
CA LEU A 763 8.59 16.85 -23.13
C LEU A 763 9.00 16.82 -21.65
N VAL A 764 8.65 15.74 -20.93
CA VAL A 764 9.01 15.55 -19.51
C VAL A 764 10.45 15.06 -19.39
N THR A 765 11.26 15.76 -18.57
CA THR A 765 12.68 15.46 -18.36
C THR A 765 13.00 15.08 -16.91
N ASP A 766 14.28 14.86 -16.61
CA ASP A 766 14.79 14.65 -15.25
C ASP A 766 14.40 15.77 -14.27
N LEU A 767 14.16 16.99 -14.76
CA LEU A 767 13.75 18.13 -13.93
C LEU A 767 12.37 17.91 -13.30
N SER A 768 11.40 17.37 -14.07
CA SER A 768 10.10 16.97 -13.52
C SER A 768 10.24 16.04 -12.33
N ILE A 769 11.08 15.03 -12.47
CA ILE A 769 11.34 14.05 -11.41
C ILE A 769 12.07 14.68 -10.22
N GLN A 770 12.93 15.64 -10.47
CA GLN A 770 13.59 16.41 -9.41
C GLN A 770 12.56 17.18 -8.59
N TYR A 771 11.60 17.89 -9.22
CA TYR A 771 10.54 18.63 -8.53
C TYR A 771 9.65 17.69 -7.73
N LEU A 772 9.16 16.60 -8.33
CA LEU A 772 8.35 15.60 -7.64
C LEU A 772 9.07 15.02 -6.43
N SER A 773 10.33 14.66 -6.57
CA SER A 773 11.12 14.08 -5.48
C SER A 773 11.41 15.06 -4.34
N GLY A 774 11.42 16.36 -4.64
CA GLY A 774 11.65 17.41 -3.65
C GLY A 774 10.43 17.69 -2.76
N VAL A 775 9.22 17.50 -3.28
CA VAL A 775 7.98 17.94 -2.62
C VAL A 775 6.97 16.81 -2.39
N CYS A 776 6.79 15.91 -3.37
CA CYS A 776 5.76 14.85 -3.31
C CYS A 776 6.25 13.60 -2.56
N HIS A 777 6.48 13.70 -1.27
CA HIS A 777 7.02 12.60 -0.44
C HIS A 777 6.03 11.45 -0.21
N TYR A 778 4.77 11.62 -0.62
CA TYR A 778 3.71 10.59 -0.53
C TYR A 778 3.56 9.78 -1.80
N LEU A 779 4.33 10.11 -2.84
CA LEU A 779 4.27 9.40 -4.11
C LEU A 779 4.54 7.90 -3.89
N PHE A 780 3.51 7.11 -4.17
CA PHE A 780 3.49 5.66 -4.00
C PHE A 780 3.70 4.95 -5.33
N GLN A 781 3.10 5.49 -6.41
CA GLN A 781 3.21 4.98 -7.76
C GLN A 781 3.56 6.08 -8.74
N LEU A 782 4.52 5.82 -9.59
CA LEU A 782 4.92 6.69 -10.68
C LEU A 782 5.11 5.88 -11.95
N ASP A 783 4.46 6.31 -13.03
CA ASP A 783 4.69 5.78 -14.37
C ASP A 783 5.28 6.89 -15.26
N VAL A 784 6.43 6.63 -15.85
CA VAL A 784 7.09 7.49 -16.82
C VAL A 784 7.48 6.72 -18.08
N SER A 785 6.74 5.67 -18.39
CA SER A 785 6.97 4.84 -19.57
C SER A 785 6.94 5.68 -20.84
N GLY A 786 7.85 5.45 -21.75
CA GLY A 786 7.93 6.19 -23.01
C GLY A 786 8.37 7.67 -22.86
N CYS A 787 8.77 8.13 -21.69
CA CYS A 787 9.38 9.45 -21.53
C CYS A 787 10.86 9.39 -21.93
N LEU A 788 11.17 9.71 -23.18
CA LEU A 788 12.50 9.51 -23.77
C LEU A 788 13.60 10.37 -23.19
N LEU A 789 13.25 11.51 -22.56
CA LEU A 789 14.19 12.47 -21.96
C LEU A 789 14.53 12.16 -20.50
N ILE A 790 13.93 11.10 -19.93
CA ILE A 790 14.24 10.61 -18.58
C ILE A 790 15.54 9.81 -18.61
N THR A 791 16.46 10.12 -17.68
CA THR A 791 17.76 9.48 -17.58
C THR A 791 18.02 8.88 -16.18
N ASP A 792 19.18 8.29 -16.01
CA ASP A 792 19.64 7.77 -14.70
C ASP A 792 19.66 8.83 -13.57
N LYS A 793 19.66 10.13 -13.91
CA LYS A 793 19.58 11.21 -12.91
C LYS A 793 18.24 11.23 -12.21
N ALA A 794 17.14 11.00 -12.95
CA ALA A 794 15.80 10.90 -12.39
C ALA A 794 15.73 9.85 -11.28
N LEU A 795 16.30 8.66 -11.52
CA LEU A 795 16.31 7.57 -10.52
C LEU A 795 17.08 7.95 -9.24
N LYS A 796 18.14 8.75 -9.37
CA LYS A 796 18.88 9.27 -8.20
C LYS A 796 18.00 10.22 -7.37
N TYR A 797 17.20 11.08 -8.03
CA TYR A 797 16.28 11.99 -7.35
C TYR A 797 15.16 11.21 -6.63
N LEU A 798 14.50 10.24 -7.30
CA LEU A 798 13.47 9.40 -6.69
C LEU A 798 13.97 8.67 -5.44
N ARG A 799 15.17 8.08 -5.52
CA ARG A 799 15.78 7.38 -4.39
C ARG A 799 16.02 8.29 -3.18
N LYS A 800 16.34 9.56 -3.42
CA LYS A 800 16.57 10.55 -2.35
C LYS A 800 15.25 11.02 -1.73
N GLY A 801 14.28 11.41 -2.55
CA GLY A 801 13.08 12.14 -2.12
C GLY A 801 11.87 11.26 -1.87
N CYS A 802 11.57 10.30 -2.75
CA CYS A 802 10.34 9.51 -2.71
C CYS A 802 10.51 8.21 -1.90
N LYS A 803 10.59 8.31 -0.58
CA LYS A 803 10.79 7.14 0.30
C LYS A 803 9.61 6.19 0.39
N LYS A 804 8.42 6.62 -0.04
CA LYS A 804 7.19 5.82 -0.04
C LYS A 804 6.87 5.20 -1.39
N LEU A 805 7.71 5.45 -2.41
CA LEU A 805 7.51 4.92 -3.74
C LEU A 805 7.60 3.38 -3.70
N LYS A 806 6.53 2.71 -4.11
CA LYS A 806 6.45 1.25 -4.16
C LYS A 806 6.33 0.69 -5.57
N MET A 807 5.77 1.44 -6.48
CA MET A 807 5.61 1.05 -7.88
C MET A 807 6.25 2.10 -8.78
N LEU A 808 7.14 1.66 -9.65
CA LEU A 808 7.80 2.52 -10.63
C LEU A 808 7.81 1.80 -11.98
N THR A 809 7.19 2.43 -12.97
CA THR A 809 7.16 1.92 -14.34
C THR A 809 8.06 2.79 -15.22
N LEU A 810 9.01 2.15 -15.90
CA LEU A 810 10.06 2.73 -16.75
C LEU A 810 10.15 1.98 -18.08
N MET A 811 9.00 1.57 -18.61
CA MET A 811 8.99 0.85 -19.89
C MET A 811 9.38 1.80 -21.02
N TYR A 812 10.19 1.34 -21.94
CA TYR A 812 10.61 2.10 -23.13
C TYR A 812 11.41 3.39 -22.84
N CYS A 813 12.03 3.52 -21.66
CA CYS A 813 12.86 4.67 -21.29
C CYS A 813 14.31 4.45 -21.74
N LYS A 814 14.63 4.82 -23.00
CA LYS A 814 15.97 4.62 -23.61
C LYS A 814 17.12 5.31 -22.84
N GLY A 815 16.84 6.41 -22.12
CA GLY A 815 17.83 7.14 -21.31
C GLY A 815 18.16 6.51 -19.96
N VAL A 816 17.46 5.46 -19.56
CA VAL A 816 17.64 4.77 -18.27
C VAL A 816 18.44 3.49 -18.46
N SER A 817 19.56 3.35 -17.73
CA SER A 817 20.39 2.16 -17.79
C SER A 817 19.81 1.01 -16.96
N LYS A 818 20.02 -0.23 -17.39
CA LYS A 818 19.62 -1.45 -16.66
C LYS A 818 20.19 -1.48 -15.24
N ASN A 819 21.45 -1.02 -15.08
CA ASN A 819 22.10 -0.95 -13.76
C ASN A 819 21.40 0.01 -12.80
N SER A 820 20.92 1.15 -13.30
CA SER A 820 20.19 2.12 -12.49
C SER A 820 18.80 1.63 -12.11
N ALA A 821 18.11 0.97 -13.03
CA ALA A 821 16.85 0.31 -12.76
C ALA A 821 16.98 -0.80 -11.70
N GLN A 822 18.02 -1.65 -11.80
CA GLN A 822 18.31 -2.67 -10.79
C GLN A 822 18.63 -2.08 -9.40
N LYS A 823 19.32 -0.93 -9.33
CA LYS A 823 19.52 -0.23 -8.06
C LYS A 823 18.21 0.27 -7.46
N MET A 824 17.23 0.65 -8.29
CA MET A 824 15.90 1.04 -7.80
C MET A 824 15.11 -0.13 -7.23
N MET A 825 15.23 -1.35 -7.76
CA MET A 825 14.59 -2.56 -7.24
C MET A 825 14.95 -2.87 -5.78
N ARG A 826 16.06 -2.32 -5.27
CA ARG A 826 16.42 -2.42 -3.84
C ARG A 826 15.64 -1.47 -2.93
N HIS A 827 14.99 -0.45 -3.50
CA HIS A 827 14.30 0.61 -2.77
C HIS A 827 12.79 0.64 -3.02
N VAL A 828 12.37 0.12 -4.16
CA VAL A 828 10.99 0.11 -4.65
C VAL A 828 10.52 -1.34 -4.80
N GLU A 829 9.32 -1.66 -4.32
CA GLU A 829 8.81 -3.04 -4.28
C GLU A 829 8.60 -3.62 -5.69
N CYS A 830 8.13 -2.81 -6.62
CA CYS A 830 7.87 -3.22 -8.00
C CYS A 830 8.47 -2.19 -8.96
N VAL A 831 9.45 -2.59 -9.74
CA VAL A 831 10.02 -1.78 -10.83
C VAL A 831 9.82 -2.54 -12.13
N GLN A 832 9.02 -1.99 -13.03
CA GLN A 832 8.86 -2.47 -14.39
C GLN A 832 9.82 -1.69 -15.28
N TYR A 833 10.67 -2.36 -16.00
CA TYR A 833 11.69 -1.73 -16.85
C TYR A 833 11.86 -2.48 -18.16
N SER A 834 11.83 -1.75 -19.24
CA SER A 834 12.24 -2.19 -20.57
C SER A 834 13.03 -1.07 -21.26
N ASN A 835 14.00 -1.45 -22.02
CA ASN A 835 14.77 -0.54 -22.89
C ASN A 835 14.46 -0.84 -24.39
N ASP A 836 13.39 -1.53 -24.66
CA ASP A 836 12.95 -1.89 -26.02
C ASP A 836 12.49 -0.65 -26.79
N GLU A 837 12.28 -0.81 -28.08
CA GLU A 837 11.68 0.25 -28.88
C GLU A 837 10.23 0.52 -28.46
N VAL A 838 9.86 1.80 -28.53
CA VAL A 838 8.51 2.22 -28.20
C VAL A 838 7.54 1.62 -29.23
N PRO A 839 6.52 0.87 -28.82
CA PRO A 839 5.53 0.34 -29.73
C PRO A 839 4.79 1.45 -30.48
N SER A 840 4.39 1.19 -31.72
CA SER A 840 3.74 2.17 -32.60
C SER A 840 2.43 2.74 -32.01
N TYR A 841 1.75 1.99 -31.15
CA TYR A 841 0.51 2.44 -30.50
C TYR A 841 0.75 3.50 -29.41
N PHE A 842 1.99 3.79 -29.01
CA PHE A 842 2.30 4.93 -28.15
C PHE A 842 2.33 6.28 -28.90
N GLY A 843 1.90 6.33 -30.16
CA GLY A 843 1.74 7.58 -30.90
C GLY A 843 3.05 8.31 -31.26
N TYR A 844 4.14 7.57 -31.52
CA TYR A 844 5.44 8.08 -32.01
C TYR A 844 5.53 8.07 -33.51
#